data_7fc80701a42a7973766165716bec9abc
#
_entry.id   7fc80701a42a7973766165716bec9abc
#
_cell.length_a   1.000
_cell.length_b   1.000
_cell.length_c   1.000
_cell.angle_alpha   90.00
_cell.angle_beta   90.00
_cell.angle_gamma   90.00
#
_symmetry.space_group_name_H-M   'P 1'
#
loop_
_entity.id
_entity.type
_entity.pdbx_description
1 polymer ?
#
loop_
_entity_poly.entity_id
_entity_poly.type
_entity_poly.pdbx_seq_one_letter_code
_entity_poly.pdbx_strand_id
1 'polypeptide(L)'
;SNPDQGFDRKKRWGTNTISTISDEDLINGASNLNNSADKQIYIINFDKNLSMLESMISLGDSGSPLLIKDDENYFLIGVASWVKKGPDQNRGYGSSAGFVSVEQNLLWINDNNPLRYISSISDGKWSQNSNWNEESYPSNQSPDELNYSTESLKYYSVSLLNSINLKTVIEIDSLDVMNTGYLKLEPNSSLTVLLDSNIQQGSINNQGSFNSSNFFIENGIFENHNNSSFENILRITKGSLLNDGSITAAIIESNEASISGIGTFKSDTFLNNGTINPGDRQYSIGTLTFKSHLINKGKIEIDMETSGNTDLITADKFTIGGKLLLNPTSKFYTANSSFNFLRFSSKEGSEFSDIELLNTNFSRLVHEIEYQDSSINLLLSNPSYATFGLNNKSKQVGKYLDSLNKKISPNLQRILDQINYVETDQMVSEKVEELVLTNNIDPILYRLEVNATNQKQGIFINESKIDFKHNRMNYDSRINRFDINYFGINLAYLNIDSDLHSKSSTTNSESSAYELSYRLPIKVLDIYLELYKEEKDDNTLRTIAINSSIFQGSYKKNTEIDKKTFHISKSFNIFSGNLRAGFSFSNLNFETNPFEEKLNGFTNNYQMEKVDLNLFLPFFDFSKIVTFLNSEIDMGFKISKPFYDEDIFKMKVNIDNSIDDLFLEENLNPNQKINSTIYGSKIFGESLYGKISYSSKSSNEQVALQIGYLF
;
A
#
# COMPACT_ATOMS: atom_id res chain seq x y z
N SER A 1 -50.06 2.63 -48.97
CA SER A 1 -50.54 1.90 -47.81
C SER A 1 -51.93 1.35 -48.05
N ASN A 2 -52.18 0.09 -47.77
CA ASN A 2 -53.45 -0.56 -47.84
C ASN A 2 -54.38 0.11 -46.78
N PRO A 3 -55.50 0.65 -47.12
CA PRO A 3 -56.42 1.36 -46.21
C PRO A 3 -56.97 0.50 -45.08
N ASP A 4 -56.84 -0.82 -45.16
CA ASP A 4 -57.34 -1.76 -44.16
C ASP A 4 -56.28 -2.18 -43.11
N GLN A 5 -55.02 -1.67 -43.18
CA GLN A 5 -54.01 -1.87 -42.13
C GLN A 5 -54.08 -0.69 -41.16
N GLY A 6 -54.48 -0.98 -39.93
CA GLY A 6 -54.56 0.00 -38.86
C GLY A 6 -53.22 0.69 -38.62
N PHE A 7 -53.26 1.81 -37.92
CA PHE A 7 -52.04 2.57 -37.54
C PHE A 7 -51.04 1.68 -36.84
N ASP A 8 -49.83 1.51 -37.42
CA ASP A 8 -48.75 0.73 -36.84
C ASP A 8 -47.93 1.50 -35.80
N ARG A 9 -48.30 2.74 -35.51
CA ARG A 9 -47.66 3.67 -34.56
C ARG A 9 -46.15 3.93 -34.83
N LYS A 10 -45.70 3.68 -36.06
CA LYS A 10 -44.31 3.97 -36.44
C LYS A 10 -44.20 5.33 -37.07
N LYS A 11 -43.26 6.17 -36.55
CA LYS A 11 -42.90 7.43 -37.20
C LYS A 11 -42.19 7.13 -38.52
N ARG A 12 -42.60 7.82 -39.58
CA ARG A 12 -42.01 7.72 -40.91
C ARG A 12 -41.64 9.11 -41.41
N TRP A 13 -40.52 9.18 -42.08
CA TRP A 13 -40.04 10.40 -42.70
C TRP A 13 -40.04 10.21 -44.22
N GLY A 14 -40.29 11.28 -44.93
CA GLY A 14 -40.12 11.34 -46.37
C GLY A 14 -39.72 12.74 -46.80
N THR A 15 -39.29 12.85 -48.03
CA THR A 15 -38.89 14.13 -48.62
C THR A 15 -39.91 14.51 -49.70
N ASN A 16 -40.08 15.80 -49.90
CA ASN A 16 -40.82 16.34 -51.01
C ASN A 16 -40.36 17.77 -51.32
N THR A 17 -40.81 18.32 -52.40
CA THR A 17 -40.56 19.70 -52.81
C THR A 17 -41.87 20.49 -52.68
N ILE A 18 -41.79 21.69 -52.11
CA ILE A 18 -42.88 22.63 -52.10
C ILE A 18 -43.15 23.05 -53.51
N SER A 19 -44.29 22.64 -54.06
CA SER A 19 -44.64 22.89 -55.46
C SER A 19 -45.24 24.24 -55.65
N THR A 20 -46.01 24.75 -54.70
CA THR A 20 -46.70 26.03 -54.76
C THR A 20 -46.90 26.58 -53.34
N ILE A 21 -46.92 27.90 -53.23
CA ILE A 21 -47.42 28.61 -52.04
C ILE A 21 -48.71 29.33 -52.53
N SER A 22 -49.82 29.10 -51.85
CA SER A 22 -51.12 29.66 -52.24
C SER A 22 -51.74 30.43 -51.07
N ASP A 23 -52.31 31.57 -51.41
CA ASP A 23 -53.08 32.41 -50.49
C ASP A 23 -54.54 32.01 -50.44
N GLU A 24 -54.95 31.10 -51.33
CA GLU A 24 -56.40 30.66 -51.45
C GLU A 24 -56.54 29.27 -50.83
N ASP A 25 -57.66 29.10 -50.12
CA ASP A 25 -58.14 27.81 -49.67
C ASP A 25 -58.68 27.01 -50.88
N LEU A 26 -57.86 26.13 -51.43
CA LEU A 26 -58.16 25.30 -52.58
C LEU A 26 -59.21 24.21 -52.32
N ILE A 27 -59.84 24.23 -51.15
CA ILE A 27 -60.86 23.28 -50.78
C ILE A 27 -62.24 23.86 -51.15
N ASN A 28 -62.76 23.48 -52.31
CA ASN A 28 -64.17 23.70 -52.64
C ASN A 28 -65.08 23.04 -51.59
N GLY A 29 -65.60 23.83 -50.66
CA GLY A 29 -66.54 23.37 -49.63
C GLY A 29 -66.39 23.98 -48.25
N ALA A 30 -65.29 24.66 -47.94
CA ALA A 30 -65.13 25.38 -46.68
C ALA A 30 -65.57 26.84 -46.79
N SER A 31 -66.85 27.06 -47.12
CA SER A 31 -67.48 28.39 -47.31
C SER A 31 -67.73 29.17 -46.02
N ASN A 32 -67.21 28.77 -44.87
CA ASN A 32 -67.43 29.40 -43.57
C ASN A 32 -66.24 29.80 -42.78
N LEU A 33 -65.05 29.84 -43.36
CA LEU A 33 -63.92 30.48 -42.72
C LEU A 33 -63.88 31.95 -43.09
N ASN A 34 -64.61 32.77 -42.29
CA ASN A 34 -64.63 34.23 -42.41
C ASN A 34 -63.20 34.80 -42.52
N ASN A 35 -63.02 35.53 -43.65
CA ASN A 35 -62.06 36.62 -43.84
C ASN A 35 -60.83 36.68 -42.92
N SER A 36 -59.83 35.96 -43.26
CA SER A 36 -58.49 36.43 -43.04
C SER A 36 -57.75 36.21 -44.35
N ALA A 37 -57.69 37.25 -45.18
CA ALA A 37 -56.68 37.41 -46.22
C ALA A 37 -55.33 37.17 -45.60
N ASP A 38 -54.48 36.29 -46.09
CA ASP A 38 -53.15 36.04 -45.73
C ASP A 38 -52.83 34.69 -45.06
N LYS A 39 -53.55 33.65 -45.35
CA LYS A 39 -53.17 32.29 -44.93
C LYS A 39 -52.42 31.62 -46.06
N GLN A 40 -51.07 31.72 -45.96
CA GLN A 40 -50.22 30.96 -46.87
C GLN A 40 -50.31 29.45 -46.54
N ILE A 41 -50.50 28.68 -47.60
CA ILE A 41 -50.51 27.21 -47.55
C ILE A 41 -49.38 26.70 -48.42
N TYR A 42 -48.48 25.90 -47.83
CA TYR A 42 -47.48 25.19 -48.61
C TYR A 42 -48.18 23.97 -49.27
N ILE A 43 -48.06 23.85 -50.58
CA ILE A 43 -48.56 22.72 -51.32
C ILE A 43 -47.43 21.86 -51.82
N ILE A 44 -47.49 20.59 -51.50
CA ILE A 44 -46.63 19.55 -52.06
C ILE A 44 -47.44 18.66 -52.99
N ASN A 45 -46.87 18.28 -54.14
CA ASN A 45 -47.43 17.30 -55.04
C ASN A 45 -46.72 15.97 -54.89
N PHE A 46 -47.43 14.89 -55.06
CA PHE A 46 -46.85 13.53 -55.07
C PHE A 46 -46.68 13.14 -56.55
N ASP A 47 -45.44 13.39 -57.04
CA ASP A 47 -45.13 13.23 -58.45
C ASP A 47 -44.29 11.97 -58.69
N LYS A 48 -44.52 11.33 -59.81
CA LYS A 48 -43.80 10.15 -60.21
C LYS A 48 -42.40 10.57 -60.74
N ASN A 49 -41.30 10.07 -60.15
CA ASN A 49 -39.91 10.26 -60.63
C ASN A 49 -39.18 11.53 -60.18
N LEU A 50 -39.60 12.28 -59.15
CA LEU A 50 -38.84 13.41 -58.64
C LEU A 50 -37.75 12.96 -57.66
N SER A 51 -38.06 12.02 -56.75
CA SER A 51 -37.08 11.44 -55.84
C SER A 51 -37.46 10.03 -55.40
N MET A 52 -36.48 9.20 -54.99
CA MET A 52 -36.74 7.85 -54.47
C MET A 52 -37.40 7.86 -53.08
N LEU A 53 -37.30 8.97 -52.36
CA LEU A 53 -37.83 9.14 -51.00
C LEU A 53 -39.07 10.08 -51.00
N GLU A 54 -39.59 10.41 -52.18
CA GLU A 54 -40.75 11.27 -52.27
C GLU A 54 -41.92 10.65 -51.54
N SER A 55 -42.56 11.42 -50.71
CA SER A 55 -43.68 10.99 -49.90
C SER A 55 -44.69 12.07 -49.75
N MET A 56 -45.91 11.66 -49.39
CA MET A 56 -47.02 12.56 -49.09
C MET A 56 -47.73 12.09 -47.82
N ILE A 57 -48.33 13.02 -47.11
CA ILE A 57 -49.19 12.71 -45.95
C ILE A 57 -50.39 11.91 -46.35
N SER A 58 -50.90 11.10 -45.44
CA SER A 58 -52.08 10.26 -45.60
C SER A 58 -53.21 10.65 -44.62
N LEU A 59 -54.36 9.98 -44.68
CA LEU A 59 -55.34 10.12 -43.61
C LEU A 59 -54.77 9.69 -42.26
N GLY A 60 -54.90 10.54 -41.25
CA GLY A 60 -54.43 10.34 -39.94
C GLY A 60 -53.03 11.04 -39.67
N ASP A 61 -52.41 11.61 -40.70
CA ASP A 61 -51.22 12.42 -40.57
C ASP A 61 -51.49 13.90 -40.31
N SER A 62 -52.82 14.28 -40.09
CA SER A 62 -53.16 15.64 -39.70
C SER A 62 -52.42 16.13 -38.52
N GLY A 63 -51.86 17.34 -38.61
CA GLY A 63 -50.96 17.90 -37.60
C GLY A 63 -49.47 17.52 -37.75
N SER A 64 -49.12 16.66 -38.72
CA SER A 64 -47.73 16.33 -39.00
C SER A 64 -46.91 17.55 -39.46
N PRO A 65 -45.64 17.66 -39.05
CA PRO A 65 -44.81 18.80 -39.40
C PRO A 65 -44.33 18.74 -40.87
N LEU A 66 -44.29 19.91 -41.51
CA LEU A 66 -43.47 20.15 -42.68
C LEU A 66 -42.19 20.87 -42.23
N LEU A 67 -41.05 20.20 -42.42
CA LEU A 67 -39.76 20.69 -41.99
C LEU A 67 -38.91 21.10 -43.18
N ILE A 68 -38.17 22.19 -43.07
CA ILE A 68 -37.08 22.54 -43.97
C ILE A 68 -35.74 22.39 -43.24
N LYS A 69 -34.77 21.83 -43.93
CA LYS A 69 -33.40 21.73 -43.39
C LYS A 69 -32.57 22.92 -43.89
N ASP A 70 -31.95 23.63 -42.96
CA ASP A 70 -30.96 24.66 -43.22
C ASP A 70 -29.70 24.32 -42.36
N ASP A 71 -28.61 24.00 -43.04
CA ASP A 71 -27.41 23.40 -42.45
C ASP A 71 -27.72 22.17 -41.61
N GLU A 72 -27.43 22.20 -40.31
CA GLU A 72 -27.70 21.12 -39.36
C GLU A 72 -29.07 21.27 -38.66
N ASN A 73 -29.82 22.35 -38.91
CA ASN A 73 -31.06 22.64 -38.21
C ASN A 73 -32.29 22.30 -39.06
N TYR A 74 -33.37 21.87 -38.40
CA TYR A 74 -34.67 21.66 -39.00
C TYR A 74 -35.66 22.70 -38.48
N PHE A 75 -36.30 23.42 -39.40
CA PHE A 75 -37.26 24.45 -39.07
C PHE A 75 -38.66 23.97 -39.44
N LEU A 76 -39.61 24.08 -38.52
CA LEU A 76 -41.01 23.82 -38.77
C LEU A 76 -41.61 24.98 -39.55
N ILE A 77 -41.97 24.74 -40.79
CA ILE A 77 -42.54 25.77 -41.67
C ILE A 77 -44.05 25.56 -41.90
N GLY A 78 -44.58 24.37 -41.73
CA GLY A 78 -45.97 24.09 -41.95
C GLY A 78 -46.52 22.91 -41.16
N VAL A 79 -47.82 22.86 -40.99
CA VAL A 79 -48.58 21.80 -40.33
C VAL A 79 -49.59 21.21 -41.30
N ALA A 80 -49.59 19.88 -41.41
CA ALA A 80 -50.46 19.16 -42.36
C ALA A 80 -51.96 19.40 -42.08
N SER A 81 -52.67 19.85 -43.12
CA SER A 81 -54.07 20.20 -43.02
C SER A 81 -54.99 19.32 -43.91
N TRP A 82 -54.67 19.15 -45.18
CA TRP A 82 -55.49 18.42 -46.08
C TRP A 82 -54.70 17.63 -47.15
N VAL A 83 -55.45 16.69 -47.78
CA VAL A 83 -54.97 15.92 -48.95
C VAL A 83 -56.00 15.93 -50.01
N LYS A 84 -55.64 16.31 -51.26
CA LYS A 84 -56.41 16.23 -52.43
C LYS A 84 -56.05 15.01 -53.26
N LYS A 85 -57.05 14.20 -53.66
CA LYS A 85 -56.82 13.03 -54.50
C LYS A 85 -56.40 13.45 -55.90
N GLY A 86 -55.55 12.65 -56.52
CA GLY A 86 -55.15 12.83 -57.90
C GLY A 86 -56.32 12.54 -58.87
N PRO A 87 -56.10 12.69 -60.18
CA PRO A 87 -57.09 12.48 -61.20
C PRO A 87 -57.80 11.11 -61.13
N ASP A 88 -57.13 10.09 -60.68
CA ASP A 88 -57.65 8.72 -60.58
C ASP A 88 -58.55 8.47 -59.35
N GLN A 89 -58.88 9.50 -58.60
CA GLN A 89 -59.57 9.42 -57.31
C GLN A 89 -58.84 8.58 -56.21
N ASN A 90 -57.63 8.17 -56.50
CA ASN A 90 -56.75 7.47 -55.57
C ASN A 90 -55.79 8.45 -54.93
N ARG A 91 -55.20 8.03 -53.78
CA ARG A 91 -54.14 8.79 -53.08
C ARG A 91 -52.77 8.36 -53.56
N GLY A 92 -52.58 8.22 -54.84
CA GLY A 92 -51.39 7.88 -55.53
C GLY A 92 -50.70 9.08 -56.16
N TYR A 93 -49.84 8.85 -57.12
CA TYR A 93 -49.23 9.91 -57.91
C TYR A 93 -50.24 10.85 -58.53
N GLY A 94 -49.96 12.15 -58.56
CA GLY A 94 -50.86 13.21 -58.97
C GLY A 94 -51.76 13.76 -57.84
N SER A 95 -51.63 13.24 -56.63
CA SER A 95 -52.28 13.81 -55.44
C SER A 95 -51.45 14.98 -54.91
N SER A 96 -52.13 15.89 -54.18
CA SER A 96 -51.45 17.00 -53.50
C SER A 96 -51.87 17.08 -52.03
N ALA A 97 -51.02 17.67 -51.22
CA ALA A 97 -51.26 17.92 -49.80
C ALA A 97 -50.94 19.38 -49.47
N GLY A 98 -51.73 19.94 -48.56
CA GLY A 98 -51.57 21.29 -48.07
C GLY A 98 -51.15 21.33 -46.61
N PHE A 99 -50.23 22.23 -46.33
CA PHE A 99 -49.73 22.50 -45.01
C PHE A 99 -49.95 23.97 -44.67
N VAL A 100 -50.60 24.25 -43.56
CA VAL A 100 -50.85 25.62 -43.08
C VAL A 100 -49.47 26.20 -42.65
N SER A 101 -49.18 27.40 -43.16
CA SER A 101 -47.92 28.09 -42.82
C SER A 101 -47.81 28.42 -41.33
N VAL A 102 -46.70 28.04 -40.74
CA VAL A 102 -46.36 28.42 -39.36
C VAL A 102 -46.01 29.89 -39.29
N GLU A 103 -45.28 30.44 -40.27
CA GLU A 103 -44.88 31.85 -40.34
C GLU A 103 -46.08 32.81 -40.27
N GLN A 104 -47.11 32.58 -41.06
CA GLN A 104 -48.31 33.43 -41.08
C GLN A 104 -49.14 33.32 -39.79
N ASN A 105 -48.92 32.29 -38.99
CA ASN A 105 -49.63 32.08 -37.76
C ASN A 105 -48.75 32.32 -36.51
N LEU A 106 -47.51 32.83 -36.68
CA LEU A 106 -46.59 33.03 -35.59
C LEU A 106 -47.12 33.92 -34.46
N LEU A 107 -47.83 35.02 -34.80
CA LEU A 107 -48.41 35.88 -33.76
C LEU A 107 -49.48 35.13 -32.97
N TRP A 108 -50.37 34.41 -33.65
CA TRP A 108 -51.39 33.61 -32.98
C TRP A 108 -50.77 32.47 -32.18
N ILE A 109 -49.73 31.79 -32.73
CA ILE A 109 -48.99 30.73 -32.02
C ILE A 109 -48.36 31.29 -30.74
N ASN A 110 -47.69 32.44 -30.82
CA ASN A 110 -47.07 33.08 -29.68
C ASN A 110 -48.06 33.49 -28.61
N ASP A 111 -49.22 34.08 -29.06
CA ASP A 111 -50.28 34.52 -28.14
C ASP A 111 -51.00 33.33 -27.46
N ASN A 112 -51.08 32.20 -28.15
CA ASN A 112 -51.79 31.00 -27.68
C ASN A 112 -50.83 29.86 -27.30
N ASN A 113 -49.51 30.06 -27.33
CA ASN A 113 -48.56 29.07 -26.90
C ASN A 113 -48.64 28.86 -25.37
N PRO A 114 -48.99 27.66 -24.94
CA PRO A 114 -49.04 27.37 -23.51
C PRO A 114 -47.67 27.35 -22.81
N LEU A 115 -46.55 27.29 -23.57
CA LEU A 115 -45.21 27.26 -23.03
C LEU A 115 -44.80 28.62 -22.47
N ARG A 116 -44.39 28.63 -21.23
CA ARG A 116 -43.91 29.80 -20.48
C ARG A 116 -42.43 29.62 -20.12
N TYR A 117 -41.63 30.62 -20.43
CA TYR A 117 -40.22 30.68 -20.03
C TYR A 117 -40.13 31.51 -18.76
N ILE A 118 -39.74 30.87 -17.66
CA ILE A 118 -39.71 31.53 -16.36
C ILE A 118 -38.31 31.39 -15.73
N SER A 119 -37.85 32.45 -15.06
CA SER A 119 -36.57 32.44 -14.38
C SER A 119 -36.75 32.83 -12.91
N SER A 120 -35.90 32.24 -12.05
CA SER A 120 -35.80 32.72 -10.69
C SER A 120 -35.08 34.07 -10.64
N ILE A 121 -35.60 35.00 -9.82
CA ILE A 121 -35.07 36.36 -9.65
C ILE A 121 -34.58 36.64 -8.22
N SER A 122 -34.90 35.79 -7.27
CA SER A 122 -34.44 35.86 -5.90
C SER A 122 -34.39 34.48 -5.24
N ASP A 123 -33.63 34.37 -4.17
CA ASP A 123 -33.57 33.16 -3.35
C ASP A 123 -34.86 32.94 -2.58
N GLY A 124 -35.22 31.66 -2.35
CA GLY A 124 -36.35 31.35 -1.50
C GLY A 124 -37.06 30.02 -1.79
N LYS A 125 -38.38 29.97 -1.53
CA LYS A 125 -39.18 28.78 -1.75
C LYS A 125 -39.71 28.75 -3.19
N TRP A 126 -39.81 27.56 -3.80
CA TRP A 126 -40.38 27.36 -5.11
C TRP A 126 -41.81 27.94 -5.21
N SER A 127 -42.65 27.69 -4.22
CA SER A 127 -44.03 28.13 -4.15
C SER A 127 -44.24 29.62 -3.87
N GLN A 128 -43.20 30.41 -3.78
CA GLN A 128 -43.27 31.85 -3.51
C GLN A 128 -43.20 32.62 -4.82
N ASN A 129 -44.33 33.23 -5.25
CA ASN A 129 -44.45 33.91 -6.53
C ASN A 129 -43.42 35.01 -6.75
N SER A 130 -43.06 35.76 -5.68
CA SER A 130 -42.09 36.85 -5.77
C SER A 130 -40.65 36.39 -6.10
N ASN A 131 -40.38 35.10 -6.11
CA ASN A 131 -39.06 34.57 -6.48
C ASN A 131 -38.92 34.36 -7.99
N TRP A 132 -39.93 34.60 -8.75
CA TRP A 132 -40.03 34.35 -10.19
C TRP A 132 -40.28 35.64 -10.96
N ASN A 133 -39.81 35.67 -12.21
CA ASN A 133 -40.02 36.83 -13.09
C ASN A 133 -41.45 36.90 -13.65
N GLU A 134 -42.30 35.99 -13.27
CA GLU A 134 -43.75 35.98 -13.58
C GLU A 134 -44.58 36.05 -12.29
N GLU A 135 -45.90 36.34 -12.43
CA GLU A 135 -46.80 36.52 -11.30
C GLU A 135 -47.12 35.22 -10.52
N SER A 136 -46.73 34.06 -11.04
CA SER A 136 -46.98 32.77 -10.42
C SER A 136 -45.72 31.88 -10.45
N TYR A 137 -45.55 31.02 -9.43
CA TYR A 137 -44.51 30.02 -9.47
C TYR A 137 -44.76 28.95 -10.55
N PRO A 138 -43.69 28.38 -11.16
CA PRO A 138 -43.85 27.41 -12.24
C PRO A 138 -44.39 26.05 -11.73
N SER A 139 -45.51 25.61 -12.33
CA SER A 139 -46.12 24.29 -12.17
C SER A 139 -47.04 24.05 -13.32
N ASN A 140 -46.80 23.00 -14.11
CA ASN A 140 -47.66 22.62 -15.21
C ASN A 140 -49.10 22.42 -14.73
N GLN A 141 -50.02 22.91 -15.52
CA GLN A 141 -51.45 22.73 -15.27
C GLN A 141 -51.99 21.79 -16.35
N SER A 142 -52.33 20.57 -15.96
CA SER A 142 -53.11 19.67 -16.82
C SER A 142 -54.53 20.21 -16.94
N PRO A 143 -55.09 20.21 -18.16
CA PRO A 143 -56.53 20.50 -18.30
C PRO A 143 -57.31 19.40 -17.60
N ASP A 144 -58.36 19.78 -16.85
CA ASP A 144 -59.45 18.86 -16.58
C ASP A 144 -59.93 18.31 -17.92
N GLU A 145 -60.12 17.01 -18.06
CA GLU A 145 -60.46 16.32 -19.30
C GLU A 145 -61.68 16.87 -20.00
N LEU A 146 -62.37 17.79 -19.39
CA LEU A 146 -63.68 18.40 -19.89
C LEU A 146 -63.51 19.88 -20.24
N ASN A 147 -62.41 20.56 -20.09
CA ASN A 147 -62.30 22.00 -20.33
C ASN A 147 -61.06 22.38 -21.13
N TYR A 148 -61.13 22.22 -22.45
CA TYR A 148 -60.03 22.58 -23.38
C TYR A 148 -59.97 24.11 -23.65
N SER A 149 -60.03 24.96 -22.63
CA SER A 149 -59.72 26.36 -22.86
C SER A 149 -58.18 26.55 -22.87
N THR A 150 -57.62 27.09 -23.94
CA THR A 150 -56.22 27.39 -24.13
C THR A 150 -55.66 28.35 -23.06
N GLU A 151 -56.53 29.08 -22.36
CA GLU A 151 -56.13 29.98 -21.24
C GLU A 151 -55.75 29.24 -19.95
N SER A 152 -56.11 27.97 -19.79
CA SER A 152 -55.82 27.17 -18.59
C SER A 152 -54.57 26.27 -18.74
N LEU A 153 -54.08 26.08 -19.97
CA LEU A 153 -52.89 25.28 -20.22
C LEU A 153 -51.64 26.10 -20.04
N LYS A 154 -50.78 25.70 -19.08
CA LYS A 154 -49.47 26.32 -18.88
C LYS A 154 -48.43 25.23 -18.71
N TYR A 155 -47.42 25.27 -19.53
CA TYR A 155 -46.23 24.41 -19.48
C TYR A 155 -45.01 25.29 -19.25
N TYR A 156 -44.13 24.89 -18.34
CA TYR A 156 -43.05 25.76 -17.88
C TYR A 156 -41.69 25.23 -18.28
N SER A 157 -40.94 26.06 -18.97
CA SER A 157 -39.49 25.95 -19.13
C SER A 157 -38.83 26.85 -18.08
N VAL A 158 -38.15 26.26 -17.15
CA VAL A 158 -37.66 26.93 -15.92
C VAL A 158 -36.14 27.10 -15.93
N SER A 159 -35.67 28.32 -15.74
CA SER A 159 -34.25 28.64 -15.55
C SER A 159 -33.99 29.06 -14.10
N LEU A 160 -33.15 28.32 -13.40
CA LEU A 160 -32.72 28.64 -12.03
C LEU A 160 -31.40 29.37 -12.05
N LEU A 161 -31.43 30.64 -11.58
CA LEU A 161 -30.25 31.53 -11.41
C LEU A 161 -29.97 31.79 -9.93
N ASN A 162 -30.90 31.45 -9.05
CA ASN A 162 -30.90 31.71 -7.62
C ASN A 162 -31.06 30.41 -6.81
N SER A 163 -30.95 30.49 -5.49
CA SER A 163 -31.14 29.36 -4.57
C SER A 163 -32.65 29.13 -4.30
N ILE A 164 -33.18 28.02 -4.78
CA ILE A 164 -34.60 27.67 -4.65
C ILE A 164 -34.78 26.37 -3.87
N ASN A 165 -35.67 26.42 -2.85
CA ASN A 165 -36.08 25.25 -2.07
C ASN A 165 -37.48 24.75 -2.52
N LEU A 166 -37.52 23.49 -2.96
CA LEU A 166 -38.78 22.81 -3.29
C LEU A 166 -39.24 21.94 -2.11
N LYS A 167 -40.51 22.16 -1.67
CA LYS A 167 -41.14 21.41 -0.57
C LYS A 167 -42.44 20.71 -0.96
N THR A 168 -42.84 20.81 -2.21
CA THR A 168 -44.09 20.32 -2.74
C THR A 168 -43.85 19.41 -3.94
N VAL A 169 -44.92 18.87 -4.50
CA VAL A 169 -44.90 18.14 -5.76
C VAL A 169 -45.07 19.14 -6.88
N ILE A 170 -44.17 19.17 -7.83
CA ILE A 170 -44.16 20.07 -8.98
C ILE A 170 -43.87 19.26 -10.26
N GLU A 171 -44.57 19.64 -11.33
CA GLU A 171 -44.32 19.18 -12.69
C GLU A 171 -44.02 20.39 -13.59
N ILE A 172 -43.00 20.29 -14.44
CA ILE A 172 -42.61 21.28 -15.43
C ILE A 172 -42.16 20.59 -16.72
N ASP A 173 -42.02 21.34 -17.82
CA ASP A 173 -41.57 20.77 -19.09
C ASP A 173 -40.03 20.65 -19.14
N SER A 174 -39.31 21.68 -18.78
CA SER A 174 -37.84 21.66 -18.80
C SER A 174 -37.21 22.45 -17.65
N LEU A 175 -35.98 22.08 -17.31
CA LEU A 175 -35.25 22.70 -16.23
C LEU A 175 -33.81 22.99 -16.66
N ASP A 176 -33.38 24.26 -16.52
CA ASP A 176 -31.99 24.68 -16.65
C ASP A 176 -31.49 25.26 -15.32
N VAL A 177 -30.47 24.67 -14.74
CA VAL A 177 -29.78 25.20 -13.53
C VAL A 177 -28.48 25.83 -13.97
N MET A 178 -28.41 27.15 -13.92
CA MET A 178 -27.34 27.94 -14.57
C MET A 178 -26.52 28.70 -13.52
N ASN A 179 -25.28 28.98 -13.85
CA ASN A 179 -24.39 29.82 -13.04
C ASN A 179 -24.36 29.44 -11.53
N THR A 180 -24.90 30.29 -10.68
CA THR A 180 -24.98 30.10 -9.23
C THR A 180 -26.31 29.49 -8.79
N GLY A 181 -27.15 29.05 -9.73
CA GLY A 181 -28.45 28.44 -9.44
C GLY A 181 -28.28 27.19 -8.56
N TYR A 182 -29.09 27.13 -7.52
CA TYR A 182 -29.11 26.00 -6.59
C TYR A 182 -30.53 25.54 -6.36
N LEU A 183 -30.78 24.27 -6.60
CA LEU A 183 -32.08 23.66 -6.32
C LEU A 183 -31.95 22.64 -5.20
N LYS A 184 -32.68 22.83 -4.12
CA LYS A 184 -32.83 21.85 -3.05
C LYS A 184 -34.23 21.25 -3.09
N LEU A 185 -34.32 19.95 -3.28
CA LEU A 185 -35.54 19.18 -3.06
C LEU A 185 -35.51 18.66 -1.62
N GLU A 186 -36.44 19.15 -0.81
CA GLU A 186 -36.59 18.73 0.59
C GLU A 186 -37.20 17.30 0.66
N PRO A 187 -37.04 16.59 1.78
CA PRO A 187 -37.72 15.29 1.94
C PRO A 187 -39.23 15.36 1.69
N ASN A 188 -39.75 14.37 1.01
CA ASN A 188 -41.15 14.27 0.57
C ASN A 188 -41.59 15.26 -0.52
N SER A 189 -40.69 16.04 -1.09
CA SER A 189 -40.97 16.81 -2.31
C SER A 189 -40.73 15.97 -3.56
N SER A 190 -41.31 16.36 -4.68
CA SER A 190 -41.10 15.75 -5.98
C SER A 190 -41.03 16.80 -7.07
N LEU A 191 -40.04 16.69 -7.93
CA LEU A 191 -39.97 17.44 -9.18
C LEU A 191 -39.98 16.45 -10.34
N THR A 192 -40.97 16.61 -11.23
CA THR A 192 -41.06 15.90 -12.51
C THR A 192 -40.79 16.88 -13.62
N VAL A 193 -39.82 16.61 -14.45
CA VAL A 193 -39.49 17.35 -15.66
C VAL A 193 -39.80 16.46 -16.86
N LEU A 194 -40.77 16.88 -17.66
CA LEU A 194 -41.29 16.03 -18.75
C LEU A 194 -40.33 15.86 -19.93
N LEU A 195 -39.42 16.82 -20.12
CA LEU A 195 -38.42 16.81 -21.19
C LEU A 195 -37.03 16.74 -20.63
N ASP A 196 -36.21 17.77 -20.84
CA ASP A 196 -34.81 17.79 -20.49
C ASP A 196 -34.56 18.60 -19.22
N SER A 197 -33.67 18.09 -18.40
CA SER A 197 -33.08 18.83 -17.30
C SER A 197 -31.56 19.02 -17.54
N ASN A 198 -31.07 20.24 -17.31
CA ASN A 198 -29.69 20.58 -17.52
C ASN A 198 -29.09 21.25 -16.26
N ILE A 199 -27.89 20.86 -15.87
CA ILE A 199 -27.03 21.63 -14.96
C ILE A 199 -25.82 22.10 -15.73
N GLN A 200 -25.76 23.40 -16.04
CA GLN A 200 -24.64 23.98 -16.78
C GLN A 200 -23.47 24.32 -15.88
N GLN A 201 -23.69 25.03 -14.75
CA GLN A 201 -22.69 25.40 -13.75
C GLN A 201 -23.27 25.40 -12.33
N GLY A 202 -24.57 25.24 -12.17
CA GLY A 202 -25.27 25.26 -10.89
C GLY A 202 -25.20 23.92 -10.16
N SER A 203 -26.14 23.76 -9.22
CA SER A 203 -26.21 22.52 -8.46
C SER A 203 -27.63 22.13 -8.08
N ILE A 204 -27.85 20.81 -7.96
CA ILE A 204 -29.10 20.24 -7.44
C ILE A 204 -28.73 19.33 -6.26
N ASN A 205 -29.41 19.52 -5.12
CA ASN A 205 -29.37 18.62 -3.95
C ASN A 205 -30.74 17.96 -3.81
N ASN A 206 -30.82 16.68 -4.13
CA ASN A 206 -32.05 15.90 -4.10
C ASN A 206 -32.17 15.08 -2.81
N GLN A 207 -33.01 15.52 -1.88
CA GLN A 207 -33.45 14.76 -0.71
C GLN A 207 -34.88 14.24 -0.85
N GLY A 208 -35.57 14.62 -1.96
CA GLY A 208 -36.92 14.20 -2.34
C GLY A 208 -36.91 13.20 -3.49
N SER A 209 -37.76 13.42 -4.51
CA SER A 209 -37.83 12.66 -5.76
C SER A 209 -37.57 13.57 -6.94
N PHE A 210 -36.61 13.21 -7.78
CA PHE A 210 -36.31 13.97 -9.00
C PHE A 210 -36.42 13.07 -10.23
N ASN A 211 -37.35 13.43 -11.13
CA ASN A 211 -37.61 12.66 -12.35
C ASN A 211 -37.49 13.56 -13.59
N SER A 212 -36.88 13.05 -14.65
CA SER A 212 -36.76 13.75 -15.93
C SER A 212 -36.73 12.75 -17.08
N SER A 213 -37.13 13.13 -18.28
CA SER A 213 -36.92 12.26 -19.45
C SER A 213 -35.43 12.12 -19.78
N ASN A 214 -34.72 13.24 -19.83
CA ASN A 214 -33.28 13.26 -20.00
C ASN A 214 -32.65 14.17 -18.95
N PHE A 215 -31.45 13.84 -18.49
CA PHE A 215 -30.73 14.68 -17.58
C PHE A 215 -29.25 14.85 -18.00
N PHE A 216 -28.83 16.11 -18.14
CA PHE A 216 -27.50 16.49 -18.58
C PHE A 216 -26.83 17.32 -17.51
N ILE A 217 -25.61 16.94 -17.15
CA ILE A 217 -24.72 17.69 -16.26
C ILE A 217 -23.51 18.10 -17.09
N GLU A 218 -23.43 19.37 -17.48
CA GLU A 218 -22.34 19.86 -18.33
C GLU A 218 -21.09 20.23 -17.52
N ASN A 219 -21.27 20.98 -16.42
CA ASN A 219 -20.18 21.38 -15.52
C ASN A 219 -20.72 21.80 -14.14
N GLY A 220 -21.64 21.05 -13.59
CA GLY A 220 -22.29 21.34 -12.31
C GLY A 220 -22.19 20.21 -11.30
N ILE A 221 -22.99 20.31 -10.26
CA ILE A 221 -23.01 19.36 -9.15
C ILE A 221 -24.41 18.78 -8.99
N PHE A 222 -24.51 17.47 -8.98
CA PHE A 222 -25.73 16.77 -8.57
C PHE A 222 -25.46 15.90 -7.34
N GLU A 223 -26.14 16.20 -6.25
CA GLU A 223 -26.12 15.39 -5.03
C GLU A 223 -27.46 14.68 -4.89
N ASN A 224 -27.46 13.36 -5.01
CA ASN A 224 -28.65 12.53 -4.89
C ASN A 224 -28.61 11.72 -3.60
N HIS A 225 -29.41 12.10 -2.64
CA HIS A 225 -29.56 11.40 -1.35
C HIS A 225 -30.83 10.55 -1.25
N ASN A 226 -31.64 10.49 -2.34
CA ASN A 226 -32.87 9.74 -2.38
C ASN A 226 -33.05 9.11 -3.78
N ASN A 227 -34.24 9.14 -4.34
CA ASN A 227 -34.55 8.52 -5.64
C ASN A 227 -34.54 9.55 -6.77
N SER A 228 -33.85 9.19 -7.83
CA SER A 228 -33.94 9.93 -9.11
C SER A 228 -34.15 8.96 -10.24
N SER A 229 -35.01 9.32 -11.19
CA SER A 229 -35.34 8.50 -12.35
C SER A 229 -35.32 9.32 -13.64
N PHE A 230 -34.54 8.81 -14.61
CA PHE A 230 -34.42 9.42 -15.93
C PHE A 230 -34.89 8.39 -16.97
N GLU A 231 -35.88 8.77 -17.80
CA GLU A 231 -36.50 7.82 -18.71
C GLU A 231 -35.48 7.25 -19.72
N ASN A 232 -34.64 8.12 -20.29
CA ASN A 232 -33.75 7.74 -21.37
C ASN A 232 -32.28 7.81 -20.94
N ILE A 233 -31.74 9.00 -20.68
CA ILE A 233 -30.29 9.18 -20.46
C ILE A 233 -29.97 10.09 -19.29
N LEU A 234 -28.96 9.69 -18.51
CA LEU A 234 -28.17 10.58 -17.65
C LEU A 234 -26.79 10.73 -18.28
N ARG A 235 -26.44 11.94 -18.70
CA ARG A 235 -25.10 12.24 -19.23
C ARG A 235 -24.42 13.30 -18.39
N ILE A 236 -23.20 12.99 -17.96
CA ILE A 236 -22.35 13.88 -17.18
C ILE A 236 -21.10 14.16 -18.00
N THR A 237 -20.98 15.38 -18.53
CA THR A 237 -19.85 15.77 -19.38
C THR A 237 -18.67 16.21 -18.52
N LYS A 238 -18.93 17.08 -17.53
CA LYS A 238 -17.98 17.55 -16.51
C LYS A 238 -18.73 17.76 -15.19
N GLY A 239 -17.98 18.06 -14.12
CA GLY A 239 -18.56 18.31 -12.81
C GLY A 239 -18.58 17.07 -11.92
N SER A 240 -19.54 16.99 -11.00
CA SER A 240 -19.59 15.91 -10.02
C SER A 240 -20.99 15.38 -9.77
N LEU A 241 -21.08 14.08 -9.58
CA LEU A 241 -22.26 13.37 -9.11
C LEU A 241 -21.93 12.64 -7.80
N LEU A 242 -22.59 13.05 -6.72
CA LEU A 242 -22.63 12.29 -5.47
C LEU A 242 -23.96 11.53 -5.43
N ASN A 243 -23.89 10.19 -5.37
CA ASN A 243 -25.07 9.34 -5.27
C ASN A 243 -25.05 8.51 -3.99
N ASP A 244 -25.82 8.92 -3.00
CA ASP A 244 -26.08 8.15 -1.77
C ASP A 244 -27.43 7.44 -1.79
N GLY A 245 -28.24 7.72 -2.81
CA GLY A 245 -29.57 7.15 -3.01
C GLY A 245 -29.64 6.13 -4.15
N SER A 246 -30.70 6.21 -4.94
CA SER A 246 -30.90 5.38 -6.13
C SER A 246 -31.09 6.26 -7.36
N ILE A 247 -30.31 6.00 -8.40
CA ILE A 247 -30.48 6.62 -9.72
C ILE A 247 -30.87 5.54 -10.73
N THR A 248 -31.91 5.77 -11.49
CA THR A 248 -32.36 4.90 -12.58
C THR A 248 -32.33 5.66 -13.89
N ALA A 249 -31.78 5.08 -14.94
CA ALA A 249 -31.85 5.60 -16.31
C ALA A 249 -31.68 4.44 -17.29
N ALA A 250 -32.12 4.57 -18.55
CA ALA A 250 -31.84 3.55 -19.55
C ALA A 250 -30.31 3.49 -19.84
N ILE A 251 -29.71 4.66 -20.02
CA ILE A 251 -28.23 4.78 -20.24
C ILE A 251 -27.66 5.83 -19.29
N ILE A 252 -26.49 5.53 -18.73
CA ILE A 252 -25.70 6.49 -17.96
C ILE A 252 -24.33 6.64 -18.61
N GLU A 253 -23.94 7.88 -18.89
CA GLU A 253 -22.64 8.21 -19.48
C GLU A 253 -21.93 9.25 -18.60
N SER A 254 -20.73 8.94 -18.17
CA SER A 254 -19.82 9.85 -17.48
C SER A 254 -18.57 10.09 -18.32
N ASN A 255 -18.32 11.34 -18.67
CA ASN A 255 -17.12 11.74 -19.38
C ASN A 255 -16.09 12.31 -18.37
N GLU A 256 -15.55 13.48 -18.51
CA GLU A 256 -14.54 14.06 -17.60
C GLU A 256 -15.09 14.39 -16.18
N ALA A 257 -16.00 13.60 -15.65
CA ALA A 257 -16.75 13.84 -14.41
C ALA A 257 -16.25 12.96 -13.25
N SER A 258 -16.54 13.41 -12.02
CA SER A 258 -16.33 12.64 -10.80
C SER A 258 -17.63 12.04 -10.28
N ILE A 259 -17.63 10.74 -10.08
CA ILE A 259 -18.76 9.98 -9.51
C ILE A 259 -18.36 9.46 -8.14
N SER A 260 -19.14 9.78 -7.10
CA SER A 260 -18.89 9.36 -5.72
C SER A 260 -20.18 8.94 -5.01
N GLY A 261 -20.09 8.48 -3.77
CA GLY A 261 -21.21 8.11 -2.91
C GLY A 261 -21.25 6.64 -2.56
N ILE A 262 -22.36 6.24 -1.95
CA ILE A 262 -22.61 4.87 -1.45
C ILE A 262 -23.90 4.27 -2.03
N GLY A 263 -24.47 4.89 -3.03
CA GLY A 263 -25.77 4.58 -3.60
C GLY A 263 -25.76 3.52 -4.68
N THR A 264 -26.90 3.43 -5.36
CA THR A 264 -27.15 2.45 -6.43
C THR A 264 -27.45 3.16 -7.75
N PHE A 265 -26.83 2.69 -8.82
CA PHE A 265 -27.19 3.00 -10.20
C PHE A 265 -27.89 1.81 -10.85
N LYS A 266 -29.01 2.06 -11.54
CA LYS A 266 -29.76 1.06 -12.28
C LYS A 266 -29.86 1.52 -13.74
N SER A 267 -29.25 0.78 -14.65
CA SER A 267 -29.31 1.09 -16.08
C SER A 267 -29.02 -0.15 -16.93
N ASP A 268 -29.33 -0.10 -18.21
CA ASP A 268 -28.85 -1.15 -19.12
C ASP A 268 -27.32 -1.07 -19.27
N THR A 269 -26.82 0.16 -19.42
CA THR A 269 -25.37 0.42 -19.56
C THR A 269 -24.97 1.65 -18.75
N PHE A 270 -23.85 1.52 -18.05
CA PHE A 270 -23.13 2.63 -17.44
C PHE A 270 -21.74 2.74 -18.07
N LEU A 271 -21.53 3.80 -18.87
CA LEU A 271 -20.23 4.07 -19.50
C LEU A 271 -19.45 5.10 -18.67
N ASN A 272 -18.31 4.70 -18.12
CA ASN A 272 -17.40 5.59 -17.42
C ASN A 272 -16.19 5.95 -18.26
N ASN A 273 -16.06 7.23 -18.62
CA ASN A 273 -14.82 7.85 -19.15
C ASN A 273 -14.26 8.90 -18.18
N GLY A 274 -14.89 9.12 -17.02
CA GLY A 274 -14.47 10.01 -15.94
C GLY A 274 -13.76 9.26 -14.81
N THR A 275 -14.04 9.66 -13.57
CA THR A 275 -13.51 9.02 -12.36
C THR A 275 -14.63 8.51 -11.48
N ILE A 276 -14.58 7.24 -11.08
CA ILE A 276 -15.44 6.65 -10.05
C ILE A 276 -14.59 6.50 -8.77
N ASN A 277 -15.08 7.08 -7.68
CA ASN A 277 -14.49 6.99 -6.35
C ASN A 277 -15.62 6.72 -5.33
N PRO A 278 -15.84 5.48 -4.87
CA PRO A 278 -16.85 5.17 -3.87
C PRO A 278 -16.59 5.91 -2.55
N GLY A 279 -17.67 6.22 -1.80
CA GLY A 279 -17.58 6.99 -0.56
C GLY A 279 -17.90 8.47 -0.74
N ASP A 280 -17.75 9.24 0.32
CA ASP A 280 -17.96 10.68 0.27
C ASP A 280 -16.63 11.44 0.02
N ARG A 281 -16.73 12.76 -0.09
CA ARG A 281 -15.67 13.66 -0.60
C ARG A 281 -14.32 13.62 0.12
N GLN A 282 -14.13 12.82 1.18
CA GLN A 282 -12.92 12.90 1.99
C GLN A 282 -12.56 11.56 2.66
N TYR A 283 -12.00 10.60 1.89
CA TYR A 283 -11.37 9.37 2.39
C TYR A 283 -12.30 8.44 3.21
N SER A 284 -13.59 8.47 2.98
CA SER A 284 -14.51 7.52 3.59
C SER A 284 -14.66 6.29 2.71
N ILE A 285 -14.43 5.14 3.28
CA ILE A 285 -14.69 3.86 2.64
C ILE A 285 -16.18 3.77 2.28
N GLY A 286 -16.48 3.47 1.03
CA GLY A 286 -17.85 3.41 0.51
C GLY A 286 -18.11 2.22 -0.39
N THR A 287 -19.40 2.01 -0.71
CA THR A 287 -19.82 1.00 -1.68
C THR A 287 -20.75 1.62 -2.71
N LEU A 288 -20.34 1.62 -3.97
CA LEU A 288 -21.18 1.94 -5.09
C LEU A 288 -21.69 0.68 -5.78
N THR A 289 -23.00 0.62 -6.01
CA THR A 289 -23.67 -0.52 -6.65
C THR A 289 -24.16 -0.17 -8.03
N PHE A 290 -23.71 -0.91 -9.04
CA PHE A 290 -24.13 -0.78 -10.42
C PHE A 290 -24.97 -2.00 -10.83
N LYS A 291 -26.29 -1.88 -10.74
CA LYS A 291 -27.22 -2.85 -11.32
C LYS A 291 -27.32 -2.59 -12.82
N SER A 292 -26.23 -2.84 -13.52
CA SER A 292 -25.98 -2.48 -14.90
C SER A 292 -24.75 -3.20 -15.47
N HIS A 293 -24.57 -3.08 -16.79
CA HIS A 293 -23.27 -3.32 -17.41
C HIS A 293 -22.38 -2.09 -17.24
N LEU A 294 -21.48 -2.11 -16.27
CA LEU A 294 -20.47 -1.07 -16.06
C LEU A 294 -19.31 -1.26 -17.05
N ILE A 295 -19.13 -0.30 -17.94
CA ILE A 295 -18.01 -0.24 -18.89
C ILE A 295 -17.04 0.83 -18.43
N ASN A 296 -15.87 0.43 -17.93
CA ASN A 296 -14.87 1.39 -17.49
C ASN A 296 -13.82 1.66 -18.57
N LYS A 297 -13.73 2.91 -19.01
CA LYS A 297 -12.67 3.43 -19.89
C LYS A 297 -11.90 4.58 -19.22
N GLY A 298 -12.44 5.11 -18.13
CA GLY A 298 -11.86 6.20 -17.33
C GLY A 298 -11.03 5.68 -16.17
N LYS A 299 -11.21 6.26 -15.00
CA LYS A 299 -10.49 5.95 -13.77
C LYS A 299 -11.41 5.34 -12.73
N ILE A 300 -10.88 4.41 -11.97
CA ILE A 300 -11.47 3.92 -10.72
C ILE A 300 -10.45 4.20 -9.62
N GLU A 301 -10.84 4.95 -8.61
CA GLU A 301 -10.05 5.27 -7.42
C GLU A 301 -10.60 4.49 -6.23
N ILE A 302 -9.72 3.82 -5.49
CA ILE A 302 -10.07 2.93 -4.39
C ILE A 302 -9.29 3.32 -3.15
N ASP A 303 -10.00 3.74 -2.13
CA ASP A 303 -9.46 4.00 -0.80
C ASP A 303 -9.36 2.70 0.00
N MET A 304 -8.28 2.55 0.78
CA MET A 304 -8.00 1.34 1.56
C MET A 304 -7.48 1.69 2.94
N GLU A 305 -7.93 0.93 3.95
CA GLU A 305 -7.51 1.07 5.35
C GLU A 305 -6.80 -0.18 5.87
N THR A 306 -5.97 -0.01 6.89
CA THR A 306 -5.25 -1.11 7.57
C THR A 306 -6.16 -2.21 8.09
N SER A 307 -7.39 -1.87 8.47
CA SER A 307 -8.39 -2.83 8.98
C SER A 307 -8.83 -3.89 7.96
N GLY A 308 -8.40 -3.77 6.70
CA GLY A 308 -8.89 -4.58 5.58
C GLY A 308 -10.13 -4.00 4.93
N ASN A 309 -10.65 -2.86 5.43
CA ASN A 309 -11.72 -2.13 4.78
C ASN A 309 -11.20 -1.46 3.52
N THR A 310 -12.00 -1.48 2.49
CA THR A 310 -11.69 -0.85 1.21
C THR A 310 -12.98 -0.39 0.56
N ASP A 311 -12.86 0.60 -0.29
CA ASP A 311 -13.93 0.92 -1.24
C ASP A 311 -14.36 -0.32 -1.99
N LEU A 312 -15.64 -0.39 -2.30
CA LEU A 312 -16.21 -1.50 -3.03
C LEU A 312 -17.09 -1.00 -4.17
N ILE A 313 -16.82 -1.51 -5.36
CA ILE A 313 -17.72 -1.40 -6.51
C ILE A 313 -18.35 -2.77 -6.73
N THR A 314 -19.68 -2.81 -6.81
CA THR A 314 -20.42 -4.01 -7.23
C THR A 314 -21.10 -3.74 -8.57
N ALA A 315 -21.01 -4.67 -9.52
CA ALA A 315 -21.64 -4.54 -10.83
C ALA A 315 -22.30 -5.87 -11.26
N ASP A 316 -23.41 -5.80 -12.02
CA ASP A 316 -23.99 -7.00 -12.60
C ASP A 316 -23.05 -7.58 -13.66
N LYS A 317 -22.55 -6.71 -14.55
CA LYS A 317 -21.52 -7.04 -15.53
C LYS A 317 -20.46 -5.96 -15.53
N PHE A 318 -19.20 -6.32 -15.66
CA PHE A 318 -18.09 -5.36 -15.67
C PHE A 318 -17.16 -5.57 -16.88
N THR A 319 -17.02 -4.53 -17.71
CA THR A 319 -15.96 -4.48 -18.72
C THR A 319 -14.76 -3.78 -18.13
N ILE A 320 -13.69 -4.59 -17.89
CA ILE A 320 -12.43 -4.13 -17.31
C ILE A 320 -11.68 -3.29 -18.35
N GLY A 321 -11.25 -2.10 -17.95
CA GLY A 321 -10.44 -1.20 -18.78
C GLY A 321 -10.13 0.08 -18.02
N GLY A 322 -9.52 1.06 -18.69
CA GLY A 322 -9.14 2.31 -18.07
C GLY A 322 -8.07 2.14 -16.98
N LYS A 323 -7.98 3.10 -16.07
CA LYS A 323 -6.94 3.20 -15.05
C LYS A 323 -7.48 2.88 -13.66
N LEU A 324 -6.72 2.11 -12.88
CA LEU A 324 -6.96 1.86 -11.45
C LEU A 324 -6.01 2.73 -10.63
N LEU A 325 -6.57 3.53 -9.71
CA LEU A 325 -5.84 4.34 -8.74
C LEU A 325 -6.06 3.72 -7.36
N LEU A 326 -4.98 3.31 -6.70
CA LEU A 326 -5.01 2.75 -5.37
C LEU A 326 -4.55 3.80 -4.37
N ASN A 327 -5.37 4.10 -3.39
CA ASN A 327 -5.11 5.11 -2.37
C ASN A 327 -5.05 4.49 -0.96
N PRO A 328 -3.88 4.04 -0.50
CA PRO A 328 -3.70 3.60 0.88
C PRO A 328 -3.80 4.79 1.84
N THR A 329 -4.89 4.87 2.60
CA THR A 329 -5.18 6.01 3.51
C THR A 329 -4.50 5.87 4.88
N SER A 330 -4.13 4.66 5.29
CA SER A 330 -3.42 4.38 6.53
C SER A 330 -1.90 4.42 6.35
N LYS A 331 -1.16 4.66 7.44
CA LYS A 331 0.31 4.73 7.42
C LYS A 331 1.01 3.38 7.50
N PHE A 332 0.29 2.33 7.85
CA PHE A 332 0.85 1.02 8.12
C PHE A 332 -0.08 -0.07 7.63
N TYR A 333 0.46 -1.00 6.85
CA TYR A 333 -0.21 -2.19 6.34
C TYR A 333 0.60 -3.43 6.67
N THR A 334 -0.07 -4.58 6.69
CA THR A 334 0.57 -5.86 6.98
C THR A 334 0.64 -6.71 5.71
N ALA A 335 1.67 -7.52 5.61
CA ALA A 335 1.73 -8.53 4.54
C ALA A 335 0.61 -9.57 4.72
N ASN A 336 0.27 -10.25 3.64
CA ASN A 336 -0.86 -11.19 3.52
C ASN A 336 -2.26 -10.55 3.69
N SER A 337 -2.35 -9.20 3.67
CA SER A 337 -3.63 -8.51 3.57
C SER A 337 -4.20 -8.64 2.17
N SER A 338 -5.53 -8.81 2.09
CA SER A 338 -6.28 -8.86 0.85
C SER A 338 -7.43 -7.87 0.90
N PHE A 339 -7.58 -7.05 -0.15
CA PHE A 339 -8.60 -6.03 -0.29
C PHE A 339 -9.47 -6.34 -1.51
N ASN A 340 -10.72 -6.72 -1.26
CA ASN A 340 -11.69 -7.00 -2.31
C ASN A 340 -12.43 -5.73 -2.68
N PHE A 341 -11.99 -5.02 -3.71
CA PHE A 341 -12.51 -3.70 -4.09
C PHE A 341 -13.48 -3.70 -5.26
N LEU A 342 -13.64 -4.82 -5.97
CA LEU A 342 -14.56 -4.92 -7.10
C LEU A 342 -15.19 -6.31 -7.17
N ARG A 343 -16.54 -6.37 -7.27
CA ARG A 343 -17.33 -7.60 -7.41
C ARG A 343 -18.27 -7.50 -8.59
N PHE A 344 -18.45 -8.60 -9.29
CA PHE A 344 -19.34 -8.66 -10.45
C PHE A 344 -19.89 -10.07 -10.67
N SER A 345 -21.03 -10.18 -11.36
CA SER A 345 -21.59 -11.49 -11.75
C SER A 345 -20.90 -12.04 -13.00
N SER A 346 -20.44 -11.16 -13.88
CA SER A 346 -19.69 -11.52 -15.09
C SER A 346 -18.73 -10.40 -15.50
N LYS A 347 -17.66 -10.74 -16.21
CA LYS A 347 -16.66 -9.76 -16.69
C LYS A 347 -16.37 -9.88 -18.17
N GLU A 348 -15.91 -8.79 -18.77
CA GLU A 348 -15.27 -8.71 -20.08
C GLU A 348 -13.94 -7.96 -19.94
N GLY A 349 -12.98 -8.26 -20.80
CA GLY A 349 -11.61 -7.75 -20.67
C GLY A 349 -10.76 -8.55 -19.69
N SER A 350 -9.45 -8.36 -19.73
CA SER A 350 -8.50 -9.11 -18.90
C SER A 350 -7.99 -8.29 -17.70
N GLU A 351 -7.60 -7.03 -17.95
CA GLU A 351 -6.85 -6.23 -16.97
C GLU A 351 -7.15 -4.74 -17.14
N PHE A 352 -6.84 -3.94 -16.11
CA PHE A 352 -6.78 -2.48 -16.24
C PHE A 352 -5.61 -2.09 -17.17
N SER A 353 -5.78 -1.00 -17.92
CA SER A 353 -4.73 -0.51 -18.82
C SER A 353 -3.51 0.07 -18.08
N ASP A 354 -3.73 0.55 -16.86
CA ASP A 354 -2.71 1.14 -16.00
C ASP A 354 -3.14 1.03 -14.53
N ILE A 355 -2.16 0.85 -13.63
CA ILE A 355 -2.37 0.79 -12.19
C ILE A 355 -1.40 1.75 -11.53
N GLU A 356 -1.92 2.71 -10.79
CA GLU A 356 -1.13 3.73 -10.10
C GLU A 356 -1.39 3.70 -8.60
N LEU A 357 -0.32 3.75 -7.83
CA LEU A 357 -0.36 3.92 -6.40
C LEU A 357 -0.23 5.41 -6.07
N LEU A 358 -1.24 6.01 -5.43
CA LEU A 358 -1.28 7.46 -5.17
C LEU A 358 -0.30 7.92 -4.08
N ASN A 359 0.17 6.99 -3.25
CA ASN A 359 1.18 7.27 -2.23
C ASN A 359 2.00 6.01 -1.92
N THR A 360 3.01 6.13 -1.06
CA THR A 360 3.96 5.06 -0.70
C THR A 360 3.67 4.40 0.65
N ASN A 361 2.43 4.45 1.14
CA ASN A 361 2.07 3.90 2.46
C ASN A 361 2.22 2.38 2.57
N PHE A 362 2.28 1.65 1.47
CA PHE A 362 2.66 0.23 1.46
C PHE A 362 4.15 -0.01 1.74
N SER A 363 4.97 1.03 1.70
CA SER A 363 6.41 0.96 1.91
C SER A 363 7.07 -0.10 1.00
N ARG A 364 7.65 -1.17 1.57
CA ARG A 364 8.31 -2.25 0.81
C ARG A 364 7.42 -3.43 0.48
N LEU A 365 6.17 -3.43 0.93
CA LEU A 365 5.25 -4.51 0.60
C LEU A 365 5.06 -4.61 -0.90
N VAL A 366 5.10 -5.81 -1.42
CA VAL A 366 4.77 -6.12 -2.81
C VAL A 366 3.26 -6.17 -2.93
N HIS A 367 2.72 -5.48 -3.92
CA HIS A 367 1.29 -5.44 -4.22
C HIS A 367 1.02 -6.11 -5.57
N GLU A 368 -0.02 -6.91 -5.61
CA GLU A 368 -0.45 -7.64 -6.81
C GLU A 368 -1.97 -7.54 -6.96
N ILE A 369 -2.44 -7.33 -8.17
CA ILE A 369 -3.87 -7.37 -8.49
C ILE A 369 -4.24 -8.77 -8.96
N GLU A 370 -5.15 -9.41 -8.23
CA GLU A 370 -5.68 -10.73 -8.56
C GLU A 370 -7.04 -10.57 -9.25
N TYR A 371 -7.11 -11.03 -10.50
CA TYR A 371 -8.31 -11.01 -11.34
C TYR A 371 -9.03 -12.35 -11.27
N GLN A 372 -10.01 -12.48 -10.38
CA GLN A 372 -10.84 -13.67 -10.25
C GLN A 372 -12.07 -13.62 -11.18
N ASP A 373 -12.84 -14.71 -11.24
CA ASP A 373 -14.03 -14.79 -12.11
C ASP A 373 -15.17 -13.85 -11.68
N SER A 374 -15.27 -13.53 -10.39
CA SER A 374 -16.35 -12.71 -9.83
C SER A 374 -15.85 -11.51 -8.99
N SER A 375 -14.53 -11.31 -8.91
CA SER A 375 -13.96 -10.22 -8.14
C SER A 375 -12.57 -9.82 -8.60
N ILE A 376 -12.15 -8.62 -8.20
CA ILE A 376 -10.78 -8.16 -8.31
C ILE A 376 -10.30 -7.76 -6.92
N ASN A 377 -9.13 -8.28 -6.54
CA ASN A 377 -8.53 -8.09 -5.23
C ASN A 377 -7.15 -7.46 -5.36
N LEU A 378 -6.76 -6.68 -4.38
CA LEU A 378 -5.37 -6.33 -4.13
C LEU A 378 -4.81 -7.24 -3.06
N LEU A 379 -3.69 -7.90 -3.33
CA LEU A 379 -2.95 -8.70 -2.39
C LEU A 379 -1.66 -7.99 -1.99
N LEU A 380 -1.36 -7.94 -0.70
CA LEU A 380 -0.10 -7.45 -0.18
C LEU A 380 0.74 -8.63 0.32
N SER A 381 2.02 -8.66 -0.04
CA SER A 381 2.96 -9.70 0.38
C SER A 381 4.27 -9.11 0.86
N ASN A 382 5.07 -9.91 1.58
CA ASN A 382 6.40 -9.51 1.96
C ASN A 382 7.29 -9.32 0.71
N PRO A 383 8.25 -8.39 0.77
CA PRO A 383 9.29 -8.29 -0.25
C PRO A 383 10.24 -9.49 -0.17
N SER A 384 11.08 -9.68 -1.17
CA SER A 384 12.22 -10.59 -1.04
C SER A 384 13.29 -9.99 -0.13
N TYR A 385 13.43 -10.54 1.07
CA TYR A 385 14.42 -10.05 2.06
C TYR A 385 15.86 -10.34 1.63
N ALA A 386 16.10 -11.33 0.80
CA ALA A 386 17.42 -11.61 0.24
C ALA A 386 17.99 -10.45 -0.58
N THR A 387 17.13 -9.66 -1.21
CA THR A 387 17.53 -8.51 -2.03
C THR A 387 18.14 -7.36 -1.22
N PHE A 388 17.77 -7.25 0.05
CA PHE A 388 18.30 -6.22 0.98
C PHE A 388 19.56 -6.66 1.70
N GLY A 389 19.98 -7.93 1.59
CA GLY A 389 21.14 -8.45 2.30
C GLY A 389 22.45 -7.80 1.86
N LEU A 390 23.11 -7.06 2.76
CA LEU A 390 24.39 -6.40 2.50
C LEU A 390 25.60 -7.30 2.79
N ASN A 391 25.48 -8.27 3.67
CA ASN A 391 26.53 -9.23 4.01
C ASN A 391 26.04 -10.68 3.81
N ASN A 392 26.93 -11.65 3.97
CA ASN A 392 26.61 -13.05 3.74
C ASN A 392 25.52 -13.55 4.68
N LYS A 393 25.57 -13.19 5.96
CA LYS A 393 24.59 -13.61 6.97
C LYS A 393 23.20 -13.05 6.68
N SER A 394 23.06 -11.73 6.45
CA SER A 394 21.77 -11.13 6.12
C SER A 394 21.17 -11.70 4.84
N LYS A 395 22.02 -12.05 3.83
CA LYS A 395 21.56 -12.75 2.61
C LYS A 395 21.06 -14.16 2.88
N GLN A 396 21.74 -14.92 3.74
CA GLN A 396 21.31 -16.28 4.09
C GLN A 396 19.98 -16.26 4.85
N VAL A 397 19.86 -15.39 5.86
CA VAL A 397 18.60 -15.21 6.60
C VAL A 397 17.48 -14.73 5.67
N GLY A 398 17.75 -13.75 4.78
CA GLY A 398 16.79 -13.26 3.81
C GLY A 398 16.27 -14.36 2.86
N LYS A 399 17.17 -15.16 2.28
CA LYS A 399 16.79 -16.31 1.44
C LYS A 399 15.93 -17.32 2.17
N TYR A 400 16.25 -17.56 3.43
CA TYR A 400 15.44 -18.45 4.25
C TYR A 400 14.04 -17.89 4.49
N LEU A 401 13.91 -16.61 4.85
CA LEU A 401 12.61 -15.94 5.02
C LEU A 401 11.79 -16.00 3.72
N ASP A 402 12.43 -15.74 2.58
CA ASP A 402 11.78 -15.83 1.26
C ASP A 402 11.28 -17.26 0.97
N SER A 403 12.02 -18.30 1.42
CA SER A 403 11.62 -19.69 1.24
C SER A 403 10.41 -20.10 2.08
N LEU A 404 10.22 -19.47 3.25
CA LEU A 404 9.07 -19.74 4.12
C LEU A 404 7.74 -19.30 3.49
N ASN A 405 7.73 -18.21 2.71
CA ASN A 405 6.58 -17.68 1.99
C ASN A 405 5.30 -17.66 2.86
N LYS A 406 4.23 -18.35 2.45
CA LYS A 406 2.93 -18.42 3.17
C LYS A 406 2.97 -19.22 4.48
N LYS A 407 4.10 -19.84 4.82
CA LYS A 407 4.29 -20.65 6.04
C LYS A 407 4.88 -19.85 7.21
N ILE A 408 5.00 -18.54 7.07
CA ILE A 408 5.50 -17.66 8.14
C ILE A 408 4.48 -17.67 9.30
N SER A 409 4.98 -17.87 10.51
CA SER A 409 4.11 -17.81 11.70
C SER A 409 3.57 -16.40 11.94
N PRO A 410 2.42 -16.23 12.61
CA PRO A 410 1.89 -14.92 12.94
C PRO A 410 2.83 -14.06 13.77
N ASN A 411 3.63 -14.65 14.66
CA ASN A 411 4.58 -13.93 15.51
C ASN A 411 5.78 -13.41 14.70
N LEU A 412 6.35 -14.25 13.85
CA LEU A 412 7.41 -13.84 12.93
C LEU A 412 6.88 -12.80 11.93
N GLN A 413 5.67 -12.98 11.38
CA GLN A 413 5.06 -12.02 10.46
C GLN A 413 4.93 -10.64 11.11
N ARG A 414 4.54 -10.55 12.38
CA ARG A 414 4.45 -9.27 13.10
C ARG A 414 5.79 -8.54 13.18
N ILE A 415 6.90 -9.27 13.29
CA ILE A 415 8.24 -8.69 13.26
C ILE A 415 8.59 -8.21 11.84
N LEU A 416 8.31 -9.03 10.83
CA LEU A 416 8.57 -8.71 9.43
C LEU A 416 7.76 -7.51 8.96
N ASP A 417 6.50 -7.39 9.41
CA ASP A 417 5.67 -6.22 9.13
C ASP A 417 6.33 -4.92 9.66
N GLN A 418 7.00 -4.95 10.83
CA GLN A 418 7.76 -3.80 11.31
C GLN A 418 9.03 -3.54 10.49
N ILE A 419 9.72 -4.60 10.07
CA ILE A 419 10.93 -4.49 9.23
C ILE A 419 10.60 -3.85 7.87
N ASN A 420 9.42 -4.13 7.30
CA ASN A 420 9.00 -3.56 6.03
C ASN A 420 8.91 -2.02 6.05
N TYR A 421 8.79 -1.40 7.24
CA TYR A 421 8.63 0.06 7.43
C TYR A 421 9.87 0.76 8.00
N VAL A 422 11.03 0.11 8.11
CA VAL A 422 12.27 0.82 8.49
C VAL A 422 12.73 1.77 7.37
N GLU A 423 13.43 2.85 7.72
CA GLU A 423 13.71 3.95 6.81
C GLU A 423 14.58 3.55 5.60
N THR A 424 15.60 2.71 5.81
CA THR A 424 16.60 2.38 4.78
C THR A 424 16.73 0.88 4.56
N ASP A 425 17.19 0.49 3.37
CA ASP A 425 17.47 -0.90 3.02
C ASP A 425 18.63 -1.47 3.86
N GLN A 426 19.58 -0.61 4.27
CA GLN A 426 20.61 -0.99 5.22
C GLN A 426 20.00 -1.42 6.55
N MET A 427 19.00 -0.69 7.06
CA MET A 427 18.30 -1.06 8.29
C MET A 427 17.52 -2.37 8.12
N VAL A 428 16.92 -2.62 6.95
CA VAL A 428 16.30 -3.94 6.65
C VAL A 428 17.35 -5.04 6.81
N SER A 429 18.49 -4.90 6.15
CA SER A 429 19.59 -5.88 6.26
C SER A 429 20.04 -6.12 7.71
N GLU A 430 20.24 -5.05 8.47
CA GLU A 430 20.63 -5.13 9.89
C GLU A 430 19.55 -5.83 10.73
N LYS A 431 18.27 -5.51 10.52
CA LYS A 431 17.16 -6.10 11.28
C LYS A 431 16.87 -7.56 10.91
N VAL A 432 17.02 -7.91 9.66
CA VAL A 432 16.97 -9.30 9.19
C VAL A 432 18.11 -10.11 9.81
N GLU A 433 19.32 -9.56 9.86
CA GLU A 433 20.45 -10.20 10.53
C GLU A 433 20.23 -10.37 12.04
N GLU A 434 19.63 -9.35 12.68
CA GLU A 434 19.29 -9.38 14.11
C GLU A 434 18.21 -10.43 14.48
N LEU A 435 17.56 -11.10 13.53
CA LEU A 435 16.61 -12.19 13.82
C LEU A 435 17.32 -13.45 14.36
N VAL A 436 18.60 -13.61 14.08
CA VAL A 436 19.41 -14.73 14.51
C VAL A 436 20.62 -14.26 15.31
N LEU A 437 21.18 -15.16 16.13
CA LEU A 437 22.33 -14.83 16.99
C LEU A 437 23.60 -14.59 16.18
N THR A 438 24.49 -13.78 16.74
CA THR A 438 25.85 -13.56 16.23
C THR A 438 26.85 -14.44 16.97
N ASN A 439 27.88 -14.88 16.28
CA ASN A 439 28.98 -15.62 16.88
C ASN A 439 29.78 -14.71 17.85
N ASN A 440 30.10 -15.22 19.06
CA ASN A 440 30.79 -14.51 20.13
C ASN A 440 32.08 -15.21 20.59
N ILE A 441 32.80 -15.89 19.68
CA ILE A 441 34.01 -16.63 19.99
C ILE A 441 35.23 -15.69 20.22
N ASP A 442 35.33 -14.59 19.49
CA ASP A 442 36.50 -13.68 19.55
C ASP A 442 36.91 -13.23 20.97
N PRO A 443 36.02 -12.82 21.87
CA PRO A 443 36.39 -12.46 23.22
C PRO A 443 37.01 -13.63 24.02
N ILE A 444 36.49 -14.84 23.78
CA ILE A 444 36.98 -16.05 24.42
C ILE A 444 38.37 -16.38 23.92
N LEU A 445 38.62 -16.29 22.61
CA LEU A 445 39.94 -16.50 22.01
C LEU A 445 40.96 -15.53 22.58
N TYR A 446 40.65 -14.24 22.69
CA TYR A 446 41.53 -13.25 23.30
C TYR A 446 41.87 -13.62 24.74
N ARG A 447 40.90 -14.03 25.53
CA ARG A 447 41.11 -14.47 26.91
C ARG A 447 42.07 -15.69 27.01
N LEU A 448 41.89 -16.67 26.11
CA LEU A 448 42.74 -17.86 26.06
C LEU A 448 44.17 -17.59 25.58
N GLU A 449 44.38 -16.53 24.76
CA GLU A 449 45.70 -16.07 24.33
C GLU A 449 46.51 -15.43 25.46
N VAL A 450 45.89 -14.66 26.34
CA VAL A 450 46.54 -13.81 27.31
C VAL A 450 46.69 -14.47 28.70
N ASN A 451 45.98 -15.57 28.95
CA ASN A 451 46.15 -16.33 30.20
C ASN A 451 47.57 -16.93 30.31
N ALA A 452 48.32 -16.44 31.25
CA ALA A 452 49.69 -16.87 31.47
C ALA A 452 49.75 -17.99 32.52
N THR A 453 50.45 -19.10 32.18
CA THR A 453 50.80 -20.14 33.12
C THR A 453 51.90 -19.69 34.03
N ASN A 454 51.86 -20.08 35.30
CA ASN A 454 52.90 -19.78 36.23
C ASN A 454 54.12 -20.78 36.08
N GLN A 455 55.31 -20.26 36.01
CA GLN A 455 56.46 -21.08 35.78
C GLN A 455 57.29 -21.31 37.05
N LYS A 456 56.97 -20.63 38.15
CA LYS A 456 57.67 -20.78 39.43
C LYS A 456 57.02 -21.87 40.28
N GLN A 457 57.85 -22.60 41.04
CA GLN A 457 57.36 -23.58 42.03
C GLN A 457 56.66 -22.82 43.18
N GLY A 458 55.48 -23.21 43.56
CA GLY A 458 54.76 -22.56 44.62
C GLY A 458 53.28 -22.66 44.49
N ILE A 459 52.52 -21.96 45.35
CA ILE A 459 51.08 -21.76 45.33
C ILE A 459 50.82 -20.32 44.97
N PHE A 460 49.92 -20.07 44.02
CA PHE A 460 49.66 -18.73 43.50
C PHE A 460 48.20 -18.45 43.43
N ILE A 461 47.82 -17.21 43.71
CA ILE A 461 46.50 -16.64 43.45
C ILE A 461 46.68 -15.52 42.43
N ASN A 462 45.92 -15.59 41.38
CA ASN A 462 45.89 -14.58 40.32
C ASN A 462 44.53 -13.98 40.24
N GLU A 463 44.45 -12.67 40.14
CA GLU A 463 43.27 -11.95 39.70
C GLU A 463 43.61 -11.19 38.40
N SER A 464 42.81 -11.34 37.36
CA SER A 464 42.94 -10.56 36.14
C SER A 464 41.61 -10.02 35.67
N LYS A 465 41.67 -8.82 35.12
CA LYS A 465 40.58 -8.16 34.48
C LYS A 465 40.89 -7.97 32.99
N ILE A 466 39.98 -8.36 32.13
CA ILE A 466 40.09 -8.21 30.68
C ILE A 466 38.97 -7.25 30.22
N ASP A 467 39.35 -6.26 29.42
CA ASP A 467 38.42 -5.37 28.68
C ASP A 467 38.70 -5.57 27.19
N PHE A 468 37.68 -6.03 26.47
CA PHE A 468 37.77 -6.35 25.05
C PHE A 468 36.71 -5.54 24.29
N LYS A 469 37.16 -4.80 23.27
CA LYS A 469 36.29 -4.00 22.40
C LYS A 469 36.54 -4.35 20.95
N HIS A 470 35.53 -4.91 20.27
CA HIS A 470 35.62 -5.24 18.85
C HIS A 470 34.22 -5.30 18.20
N ASN A 471 34.09 -4.77 16.98
CA ASN A 471 32.87 -4.87 16.16
C ASN A 471 31.54 -4.56 16.89
N ARG A 472 31.51 -3.44 17.68
CA ARG A 472 30.33 -3.04 18.49
C ARG A 472 30.03 -3.99 19.67
N MET A 473 30.98 -4.83 20.06
CA MET A 473 30.89 -5.68 21.24
C MET A 473 31.85 -5.14 22.31
N ASN A 474 31.41 -5.08 23.56
CA ASN A 474 32.23 -4.84 24.72
C ASN A 474 32.19 -6.10 25.60
N TYR A 475 33.31 -6.62 25.97
CA TYR A 475 33.43 -7.80 26.81
C TYR A 475 34.32 -7.45 27.99
N ASP A 476 33.77 -7.58 29.19
CA ASP A 476 34.47 -7.44 30.45
C ASP A 476 34.58 -8.82 31.11
N SER A 477 35.75 -9.21 31.59
CA SER A 477 35.90 -10.47 32.27
C SER A 477 36.82 -10.32 33.50
N ARG A 478 36.42 -10.94 34.60
CA ARG A 478 37.22 -11.11 35.79
C ARG A 478 37.57 -12.59 35.94
N ILE A 479 38.85 -12.88 36.11
CA ILE A 479 39.36 -14.24 36.24
C ILE A 479 40.06 -14.33 37.59
N ASN A 480 39.57 -15.23 38.44
CA ASN A 480 40.24 -15.63 39.67
C ASN A 480 40.85 -17.00 39.44
N ARG A 481 42.17 -17.10 39.57
CA ARG A 481 42.93 -18.30 39.29
C ARG A 481 43.73 -18.70 40.51
N PHE A 482 43.65 -19.97 40.88
CA PHE A 482 44.45 -20.60 41.90
C PHE A 482 45.36 -21.65 41.26
N ASP A 483 46.69 -21.56 41.48
CA ASP A 483 47.68 -22.45 40.90
C ASP A 483 48.48 -23.15 42.00
N ILE A 484 48.78 -24.42 41.79
CA ILE A 484 49.76 -25.17 42.50
C ILE A 484 50.81 -25.70 41.51
N ASN A 485 52.06 -25.25 41.60
CA ASN A 485 53.12 -25.70 40.74
C ASN A 485 54.19 -26.41 41.57
N TYR A 486 54.42 -27.70 41.30
CA TYR A 486 55.40 -28.51 41.98
C TYR A 486 56.06 -29.49 41.00
N PHE A 487 57.44 -29.52 41.00
CA PHE A 487 58.22 -30.36 40.09
C PHE A 487 57.83 -30.25 38.60
N GLY A 488 57.47 -29.08 38.13
CA GLY A 488 57.11 -28.87 36.74
C GLY A 488 55.71 -29.28 36.38
N ILE A 489 54.87 -29.80 37.30
CA ILE A 489 53.47 -30.03 37.16
C ILE A 489 52.74 -28.82 37.74
N ASN A 490 51.87 -28.17 36.92
CA ASN A 490 51.03 -27.13 37.41
C ASN A 490 49.55 -27.60 37.30
N LEU A 491 48.83 -27.47 38.39
CA LEU A 491 47.42 -27.66 38.50
C LEU A 491 46.78 -26.28 38.77
N ALA A 492 45.84 -25.88 37.97
CA ALA A 492 45.12 -24.64 38.20
C ALA A 492 43.60 -24.82 38.13
N TYR A 493 42.92 -24.07 38.99
CA TYR A 493 41.49 -23.87 38.97
C TYR A 493 41.23 -22.39 38.70
N LEU A 494 40.28 -22.13 37.77
CA LEU A 494 39.88 -20.78 37.39
C LEU A 494 38.40 -20.64 37.61
N ASN A 495 38.01 -19.52 38.20
CA ASN A 495 36.63 -19.02 38.20
C ASN A 495 36.58 -17.75 37.38
N ILE A 496 35.66 -17.69 36.40
CA ILE A 496 35.65 -16.66 35.40
C ILE A 496 34.24 -16.10 35.32
N ASP A 497 34.12 -14.83 35.69
CA ASP A 497 32.89 -14.04 35.51
C ASP A 497 33.05 -13.12 34.31
N SER A 498 32.13 -13.07 33.42
CA SER A 498 32.20 -12.18 32.26
C SER A 498 30.87 -11.63 31.80
N ASP A 499 30.93 -10.39 31.34
CA ASP A 499 29.81 -9.68 30.76
C ASP A 499 30.12 -9.32 29.31
N LEU A 500 29.20 -9.63 28.41
CA LEU A 500 29.27 -9.26 27.01
C LEU A 500 28.11 -8.37 26.64
N HIS A 501 28.40 -7.18 26.18
CA HIS A 501 27.40 -6.22 25.68
C HIS A 501 27.58 -6.04 24.18
N SER A 502 26.54 -6.28 23.42
CA SER A 502 26.44 -5.97 22.00
C SER A 502 25.34 -4.93 21.74
N LYS A 503 25.15 -4.52 20.49
CA LYS A 503 24.07 -3.60 20.12
C LYS A 503 22.67 -4.12 20.52
N SER A 504 22.49 -5.44 20.50
CA SER A 504 21.16 -6.08 20.67
C SER A 504 21.12 -7.08 21.82
N SER A 505 22.22 -7.34 22.54
CA SER A 505 22.22 -8.33 23.62
C SER A 505 23.17 -7.99 24.75
N THR A 506 22.81 -8.45 25.93
CA THR A 506 23.67 -8.49 27.11
C THR A 506 23.76 -9.92 27.60
N THR A 507 24.97 -10.47 27.73
CA THR A 507 25.22 -11.81 28.19
C THR A 507 26.04 -11.74 29.47
N ASN A 508 25.57 -12.35 30.54
CA ASN A 508 26.29 -12.58 31.76
C ASN A 508 26.74 -14.04 31.78
N SER A 509 28.01 -14.29 31.98
CA SER A 509 28.54 -15.64 31.92
C SER A 509 29.34 -15.94 33.18
N GLU A 510 29.12 -17.15 33.69
CA GLU A 510 29.92 -17.74 34.74
C GLU A 510 30.60 -18.98 34.18
N SER A 511 31.89 -19.17 34.44
CA SER A 511 32.59 -20.38 34.04
C SER A 511 33.59 -20.85 35.06
N SER A 512 33.81 -22.14 35.09
CA SER A 512 34.85 -22.78 35.82
C SER A 512 35.79 -23.54 34.89
N ALA A 513 37.08 -23.43 35.11
CA ALA A 513 38.07 -24.11 34.31
C ALA A 513 39.13 -24.81 35.14
N TYR A 514 39.61 -25.88 34.58
CA TYR A 514 40.73 -26.65 35.14
C TYR A 514 41.87 -26.70 34.13
N GLU A 515 43.10 -26.47 34.59
CA GLU A 515 44.28 -26.56 33.77
C GLU A 515 45.28 -27.52 34.41
N LEU A 516 45.79 -28.44 33.60
CA LEU A 516 46.93 -29.29 33.94
C LEU A 516 48.03 -28.97 32.96
N SER A 517 49.20 -28.53 33.43
CA SER A 517 50.35 -28.39 32.56
C SER A 517 51.58 -29.08 33.14
N TYR A 518 52.48 -29.56 32.26
CA TYR A 518 53.68 -30.23 32.59
C TYR A 518 54.86 -29.65 31.84
N ARG A 519 55.92 -29.22 32.59
CA ARG A 519 57.14 -28.67 32.05
C ARG A 519 58.23 -29.76 32.02
N LEU A 520 58.73 -30.03 30.79
CA LEU A 520 59.79 -30.99 30.57
C LEU A 520 61.09 -30.38 31.00
N PRO A 521 61.94 -31.04 31.89
CA PRO A 521 63.18 -30.50 32.43
C PRO A 521 64.29 -30.66 31.39
N ILE A 522 64.32 -29.89 30.31
CA ILE A 522 65.36 -29.92 29.28
C ILE A 522 66.27 -28.68 29.49
N LYS A 523 67.62 -28.90 29.69
CA LYS A 523 68.55 -27.81 29.98
C LYS A 523 68.67 -26.73 28.91
N VAL A 524 68.28 -27.00 27.65
CA VAL A 524 68.55 -26.11 26.51
C VAL A 524 67.26 -25.46 26.00
N LEU A 525 66.14 -26.10 26.18
CA LEU A 525 64.82 -25.69 25.70
C LEU A 525 63.78 -25.78 26.83
N ASP A 526 62.87 -24.82 26.86
CA ASP A 526 61.75 -24.81 27.77
C ASP A 526 60.54 -25.34 26.99
N ILE A 527 60.14 -26.55 27.32
CA ILE A 527 59.00 -27.22 26.67
C ILE A 527 57.98 -27.51 27.73
N TYR A 528 56.73 -27.15 27.50
CA TYR A 528 55.62 -27.60 28.31
C TYR A 528 54.40 -28.00 27.50
N LEU A 529 53.62 -28.89 28.08
CA LEU A 529 52.32 -29.35 27.59
C LEU A 529 51.26 -28.81 28.54
N GLU A 530 50.11 -28.36 27.97
CA GLU A 530 48.99 -27.87 28.73
C GLU A 530 47.71 -28.51 28.23
N LEU A 531 46.90 -28.96 29.20
CA LEU A 531 45.51 -29.39 28.97
C LEU A 531 44.62 -28.44 29.78
N TYR A 532 43.70 -27.83 29.12
CA TYR A 532 42.71 -26.90 29.70
C TYR A 532 41.32 -27.36 29.34
N LYS A 533 40.42 -27.36 30.34
CA LYS A 533 39.00 -27.63 30.14
C LYS A 533 38.20 -26.60 30.92
N GLU A 534 37.19 -26.01 30.24
CA GLU A 534 36.27 -25.03 30.82
C GLU A 534 34.83 -25.38 30.49
N GLU A 535 33.98 -25.23 31.50
CA GLU A 535 32.53 -25.25 31.34
C GLU A 535 32.00 -23.83 31.57
N LYS A 536 31.26 -23.31 30.57
CA LYS A 536 30.79 -21.93 30.53
C LYS A 536 29.29 -21.89 30.40
N ASP A 537 28.63 -21.24 31.34
CA ASP A 537 27.19 -20.96 31.33
C ASP A 537 26.91 -19.51 30.96
N ASP A 538 26.20 -19.30 29.89
CA ASP A 538 25.78 -17.98 29.40
C ASP A 538 24.28 -17.76 29.68
N ASN A 539 23.96 -16.64 30.34
CA ASN A 539 22.61 -16.12 30.45
C ASN A 539 22.49 -14.84 29.61
N THR A 540 21.71 -14.88 28.54
CA THR A 540 21.63 -13.75 27.62
C THR A 540 20.24 -13.14 27.63
N LEU A 541 20.19 -11.81 27.74
CA LEU A 541 19.03 -10.98 27.42
C LEU A 541 19.27 -10.33 26.06
N ARG A 542 18.29 -10.42 25.19
CA ARG A 542 18.36 -9.87 23.85
C ARG A 542 17.22 -8.92 23.58
N THR A 543 17.52 -7.84 22.88
CA THR A 543 16.53 -6.81 22.51
C THR A 543 16.70 -6.46 21.05
N ILE A 544 15.61 -6.64 20.27
CA ILE A 544 15.54 -6.19 18.89
C ILE A 544 14.57 -5.01 18.86
N ALA A 545 15.07 -3.82 18.58
CA ALA A 545 14.26 -2.62 18.43
C ALA A 545 14.04 -2.33 16.94
N ILE A 546 12.77 -2.23 16.53
CA ILE A 546 12.36 -1.94 15.14
C ILE A 546 11.30 -0.86 15.21
N ASN A 547 11.57 0.32 14.65
CA ASN A 547 10.71 1.48 14.76
C ASN A 547 10.37 1.78 16.24
N SER A 548 9.09 1.84 16.58
CA SER A 548 8.61 2.01 17.97
C SER A 548 8.39 0.69 18.72
N SER A 549 8.61 -0.45 18.07
CA SER A 549 8.39 -1.77 18.66
C SER A 549 9.67 -2.35 19.24
N ILE A 550 9.58 -2.96 20.41
CA ILE A 550 10.69 -3.60 21.10
C ILE A 550 10.35 -5.08 21.31
N PHE A 551 11.19 -5.97 20.79
CA PHE A 551 11.10 -7.41 20.97
C PHE A 551 12.22 -7.85 21.92
N GLN A 552 11.84 -8.43 23.04
CA GLN A 552 12.79 -8.90 24.06
C GLN A 552 12.75 -10.41 24.19
N GLY A 553 13.89 -11.01 24.40
CA GLY A 553 14.04 -12.43 24.59
C GLY A 553 15.18 -12.77 25.52
N SER A 554 15.24 -14.02 25.92
CA SER A 554 16.31 -14.57 26.73
C SER A 554 16.62 -16.00 26.33
N TYR A 555 17.87 -16.40 26.55
CA TYR A 555 18.28 -17.79 26.44
C TYR A 555 19.39 -18.11 27.43
N LYS A 556 19.52 -19.41 27.70
CA LYS A 556 20.67 -19.99 28.45
C LYS A 556 21.42 -20.90 27.50
N LYS A 557 22.75 -20.77 27.50
CA LYS A 557 23.64 -21.56 26.66
C LYS A 557 24.78 -22.10 27.49
N ASN A 558 25.08 -23.38 27.37
CA ASN A 558 26.23 -24.01 27.95
C ASN A 558 27.25 -24.34 26.86
N THR A 559 28.53 -24.01 27.08
CA THR A 559 29.61 -24.25 26.14
C THR A 559 30.77 -24.92 26.87
N GLU A 560 31.26 -26.04 26.35
CA GLU A 560 32.49 -26.67 26.77
C GLU A 560 33.66 -26.18 25.89
N ILE A 561 34.78 -25.87 26.51
CA ILE A 561 35.98 -25.38 25.84
C ILE A 561 37.15 -26.28 26.26
N ASP A 562 37.72 -26.98 25.30
CA ASP A 562 38.92 -27.77 25.49
C ASP A 562 40.09 -27.09 24.75
N LYS A 563 41.24 -26.97 25.43
CA LYS A 563 42.47 -26.47 24.83
C LYS A 563 43.63 -27.42 25.15
N LYS A 564 44.37 -27.79 24.10
CA LYS A 564 45.60 -28.58 24.20
C LYS A 564 46.75 -27.75 23.65
N THR A 565 47.74 -27.44 24.44
CA THR A 565 48.86 -26.60 24.02
C THR A 565 50.17 -27.34 24.11
N PHE A 566 50.96 -27.21 23.07
CA PHE A 566 52.40 -27.51 23.04
C PHE A 566 53.18 -26.20 22.97
N HIS A 567 54.07 -25.98 23.91
CA HIS A 567 54.91 -24.78 23.98
C HIS A 567 56.39 -25.15 23.95
N ILE A 568 57.15 -24.39 23.14
CA ILE A 568 58.65 -24.47 23.12
C ILE A 568 59.21 -23.08 23.08
N SER A 569 60.29 -22.89 23.92
CA SER A 569 61.03 -21.62 23.94
C SER A 569 62.47 -21.83 24.37
N LYS A 570 63.33 -20.83 24.06
CA LYS A 570 64.68 -20.76 24.44
C LYS A 570 65.00 -19.40 25.05
N SER A 571 65.75 -19.41 26.12
CA SER A 571 66.24 -18.19 26.76
C SER A 571 67.71 -17.87 26.35
N PHE A 572 67.92 -16.58 26.16
CA PHE A 572 69.25 -16.03 25.81
C PHE A 572 69.56 -14.85 26.71
N ASN A 573 70.78 -14.80 27.22
CA ASN A 573 71.27 -13.65 28.01
C ASN A 573 71.75 -12.55 27.05
N ILE A 574 71.06 -11.42 26.99
CA ILE A 574 71.31 -10.30 26.07
C ILE A 574 71.20 -8.99 26.86
N PHE A 575 72.17 -8.09 26.74
CA PHE A 575 72.19 -6.77 27.40
C PHE A 575 71.88 -6.79 28.90
N SER A 576 72.56 -7.71 29.63
CA SER A 576 72.33 -7.96 31.09
C SER A 576 70.88 -8.23 31.47
N GLY A 577 70.04 -8.67 30.50
CA GLY A 577 68.67 -9.18 30.65
C GLY A 577 68.56 -10.56 30.06
N ASN A 578 67.34 -11.12 30.17
CA ASN A 578 66.94 -12.42 29.61
C ASN A 578 65.97 -12.23 28.47
N LEU A 579 66.37 -12.62 27.26
CA LEU A 579 65.45 -12.69 26.10
C LEU A 579 64.99 -14.13 25.94
N ARG A 580 63.69 -14.37 25.98
CA ARG A 580 63.08 -15.65 25.71
C ARG A 580 62.32 -15.57 24.41
N ALA A 581 62.62 -16.44 23.48
CA ALA A 581 61.90 -16.53 22.20
C ALA A 581 61.35 -17.94 22.05
N GLY A 582 60.14 -18.03 21.52
CA GLY A 582 59.48 -19.31 21.35
C GLY A 582 58.14 -19.19 20.63
N PHE A 583 57.44 -20.31 20.61
CA PHE A 583 56.08 -20.37 20.13
C PHE A 583 55.22 -21.36 20.92
N SER A 584 53.90 -21.16 20.89
CA SER A 584 52.90 -22.11 21.35
C SER A 584 52.07 -22.55 20.16
N PHE A 585 51.76 -23.83 20.13
CA PHE A 585 50.75 -24.39 19.23
C PHE A 585 49.63 -24.93 20.09
N SER A 586 48.40 -24.46 19.84
CA SER A 586 47.21 -24.87 20.59
C SER A 586 46.15 -25.36 19.66
N ASN A 587 45.53 -26.48 20.02
CA ASN A 587 44.27 -26.91 19.44
C ASN A 587 43.15 -26.55 20.41
N LEU A 588 42.13 -25.84 19.91
CA LEU A 588 41.00 -25.29 20.64
C LEU A 588 39.73 -25.91 20.13
N ASN A 589 38.95 -26.51 21.00
CA ASN A 589 37.63 -27.07 20.67
C ASN A 589 36.56 -26.33 21.46
N PHE A 590 35.51 -25.94 20.75
CA PHE A 590 34.31 -25.36 21.33
C PHE A 590 33.11 -26.24 20.99
N GLU A 591 32.40 -26.72 22.01
CA GLU A 591 31.19 -27.50 21.84
C GLU A 591 30.08 -26.86 22.64
N THR A 592 28.97 -26.51 21.94
CA THR A 592 27.81 -25.83 22.54
C THR A 592 26.63 -26.75 22.51
N ASN A 593 25.98 -26.97 23.64
CA ASN A 593 24.76 -27.72 23.73
C ASN A 593 23.62 -26.99 22.96
N PRO A 594 22.68 -27.71 22.32
CA PRO A 594 21.49 -27.09 21.72
C PRO A 594 20.73 -26.27 22.74
N PHE A 595 20.23 -25.11 22.35
CA PHE A 595 19.48 -24.22 23.24
C PHE A 595 18.34 -23.51 22.53
N GLU A 596 17.40 -22.99 23.32
CA GLU A 596 16.21 -22.30 22.87
C GLU A 596 16.26 -20.83 23.29
N GLU A 597 15.91 -19.93 22.34
CA GLU A 597 15.69 -18.51 22.60
C GLU A 597 14.20 -18.18 22.46
N LYS A 598 13.64 -17.48 23.44
CA LYS A 598 12.26 -17.00 23.43
C LYS A 598 12.23 -15.48 23.29
N LEU A 599 11.65 -14.99 22.18
CA LEU A 599 11.52 -13.56 21.82
C LEU A 599 10.03 -13.20 21.71
N ASN A 600 9.41 -12.60 22.72
CA ASN A 600 8.02 -12.11 22.70
C ASN A 600 7.01 -13.05 21.99
N GLY A 601 7.05 -14.35 22.31
CA GLY A 601 6.14 -15.37 21.77
C GLY A 601 6.62 -16.09 20.52
N PHE A 602 7.80 -15.75 20.03
CA PHE A 602 8.48 -16.38 18.91
C PHE A 602 9.73 -17.13 19.45
N THR A 603 9.96 -18.34 18.99
CA THR A 603 10.97 -19.24 19.54
C THR A 603 11.97 -19.65 18.47
N ASN A 604 13.26 -19.45 18.73
CA ASN A 604 14.35 -19.97 17.91
C ASN A 604 15.04 -21.15 18.62
N ASN A 605 15.22 -22.24 17.92
CA ASN A 605 16.03 -23.37 18.38
C ASN A 605 17.36 -23.36 17.66
N TYR A 606 18.46 -23.39 18.41
CA TYR A 606 19.81 -23.33 17.91
C TYR A 606 20.54 -24.62 18.14
N GLN A 607 21.25 -25.09 17.11
CA GLN A 607 22.21 -26.17 17.18
C GLN A 607 23.50 -25.72 16.50
N MET A 608 24.58 -25.59 17.24
CA MET A 608 25.88 -25.19 16.74
C MET A 608 26.72 -26.42 16.44
N GLU A 609 27.45 -26.42 15.33
CA GLU A 609 28.45 -27.43 15.08
C GLU A 609 29.68 -27.15 15.97
N LYS A 610 30.41 -28.21 16.28
CA LYS A 610 31.67 -28.11 17.00
C LYS A 610 32.68 -27.30 16.20
N VAL A 611 33.36 -26.36 16.85
CA VAL A 611 34.39 -25.53 16.24
C VAL A 611 35.78 -26.03 16.73
N ASP A 612 36.62 -26.36 15.78
CA ASP A 612 38.01 -26.77 16.00
C ASP A 612 38.95 -25.74 15.38
N LEU A 613 39.75 -25.07 16.23
CA LEU A 613 40.69 -24.06 15.77
C LEU A 613 42.12 -24.42 16.19
N ASN A 614 43.09 -24.19 15.31
CA ASN A 614 44.49 -24.25 15.64
C ASN A 614 45.06 -22.84 15.79
N LEU A 615 45.74 -22.61 16.90
CA LEU A 615 46.42 -21.36 17.22
C LEU A 615 47.91 -21.57 17.22
N PHE A 616 48.62 -20.84 16.37
CA PHE A 616 50.07 -20.69 16.42
C PHE A 616 50.41 -19.32 16.98
N LEU A 617 51.16 -19.29 18.10
CA LEU A 617 51.47 -18.07 18.84
C LEU A 617 53.00 -17.93 19.03
N PRO A 618 53.74 -17.35 18.09
CA PRO A 618 55.13 -16.96 18.30
C PRO A 618 55.23 -15.78 19.28
N PHE A 619 56.24 -15.76 20.07
CA PHE A 619 56.47 -14.69 21.04
C PHE A 619 57.95 -14.39 21.27
N PHE A 620 58.19 -13.15 21.72
CA PHE A 620 59.43 -12.67 22.29
C PHE A 620 59.17 -12.07 23.67
N ASP A 621 59.91 -12.46 24.67
CA ASP A 621 59.71 -12.00 26.04
C ASP A 621 61.16 -11.59 26.57
N PHE A 622 61.29 -10.31 26.85
CA PHE A 622 62.54 -9.74 27.39
C PHE A 622 62.31 -9.29 28.82
N SER A 623 63.15 -9.73 29.74
CA SER A 623 63.10 -9.26 31.11
C SER A 623 64.49 -8.88 31.62
N LYS A 624 64.53 -7.97 32.58
CA LYS A 624 65.73 -7.50 33.23
C LYS A 624 65.42 -7.15 34.67
N ILE A 625 66.35 -7.56 35.56
CA ILE A 625 66.34 -7.15 36.96
C ILE A 625 66.79 -5.69 37.03
N VAL A 626 65.96 -4.84 37.61
CA VAL A 626 66.20 -3.41 37.82
C VAL A 626 66.13 -3.14 39.32
N THR A 627 67.19 -2.46 39.87
CA THR A 627 67.18 -2.04 41.27
C THR A 627 66.42 -0.71 41.37
N PHE A 628 65.31 -0.70 42.09
CA PHE A 628 64.51 0.49 42.38
C PHE A 628 64.23 0.59 43.88
N LEU A 629 64.59 1.72 44.50
CA LEU A 629 64.48 1.96 45.95
C LEU A 629 65.07 0.83 46.83
N ASN A 630 66.29 0.44 46.53
CA ASN A 630 66.98 -0.68 47.19
C ASN A 630 66.28 -2.03 47.10
N SER A 631 65.48 -2.22 46.11
CA SER A 631 64.73 -3.46 45.84
C SER A 631 64.95 -3.92 44.42
N GLU A 632 65.20 -5.20 44.24
CA GLU A 632 65.29 -5.82 42.91
C GLU A 632 63.90 -6.16 42.41
N ILE A 633 63.55 -5.65 41.21
CA ILE A 633 62.27 -5.88 40.49
C ILE A 633 62.65 -6.47 39.14
N ASP A 634 62.14 -7.62 38.83
CA ASP A 634 62.18 -8.17 37.46
C ASP A 634 61.14 -7.49 36.59
N MET A 635 61.58 -6.65 35.68
CA MET A 635 60.71 -5.94 34.72
C MET A 635 60.88 -6.57 33.36
N GLY A 636 59.73 -6.82 32.68
CA GLY A 636 59.74 -7.45 31.37
C GLY A 636 58.72 -6.90 30.41
N PHE A 637 58.95 -7.20 29.13
CA PHE A 637 58.12 -6.86 28.01
C PHE A 637 58.04 -8.07 27.10
N LYS A 638 56.79 -8.48 26.79
CA LYS A 638 56.49 -9.60 25.91
C LYS A 638 55.69 -9.12 24.69
N ILE A 639 56.06 -9.60 23.51
CA ILE A 639 55.31 -9.42 22.28
C ILE A 639 54.91 -10.79 21.77
N SER A 640 53.68 -10.94 21.33
CA SER A 640 53.21 -12.14 20.65
C SER A 640 52.23 -11.77 19.55
N LYS A 641 52.12 -12.64 18.52
CA LYS A 641 51.16 -12.48 17.44
C LYS A 641 50.45 -13.81 17.20
N PRO A 642 49.14 -13.88 17.40
CA PRO A 642 48.40 -15.09 17.12
C PRO A 642 48.20 -15.27 15.60
N PHE A 643 48.23 -16.51 15.16
CA PHE A 643 47.81 -16.96 13.84
C PHE A 643 46.87 -18.12 14.05
N TYR A 644 45.67 -17.98 13.54
CA TYR A 644 44.65 -19.00 13.54
C TYR A 644 44.52 -19.61 12.14
N ASP A 645 44.20 -20.88 12.06
CA ASP A 645 43.75 -21.48 10.80
C ASP A 645 42.37 -20.93 10.44
N GLU A 646 41.99 -21.08 9.17
CA GLU A 646 40.65 -20.74 8.70
C GLU A 646 39.69 -21.85 9.11
N ASP A 647 38.63 -21.49 9.82
CA ASP A 647 37.51 -22.40 10.08
C ASP A 647 36.18 -21.69 9.80
N ILE A 648 35.17 -22.49 9.57
CA ILE A 648 33.84 -22.05 9.26
C ILE A 648 32.93 -22.38 10.44
N PHE A 649 32.39 -21.34 11.09
CA PHE A 649 31.35 -21.50 12.09
C PHE A 649 30.05 -21.87 11.41
N LYS A 650 29.48 -23.00 11.81
CA LYS A 650 28.19 -23.47 11.27
C LYS A 650 27.16 -23.54 12.37
N MET A 651 26.00 -23.05 12.06
CA MET A 651 24.87 -23.04 12.97
C MET A 651 23.59 -23.39 12.24
N LYS A 652 22.85 -24.33 12.79
CA LYS A 652 21.50 -24.68 12.38
C LYS A 652 20.52 -23.94 13.27
N VAL A 653 19.59 -23.21 12.68
CA VAL A 653 18.56 -22.44 13.38
C VAL A 653 17.20 -22.84 12.88
N ASN A 654 16.32 -23.28 13.80
CA ASN A 654 14.90 -23.41 13.51
C ASN A 654 14.19 -22.18 14.05
N ILE A 655 13.74 -21.30 13.15
CA ILE A 655 13.08 -20.03 13.49
C ILE A 655 11.59 -20.29 13.70
N ASP A 656 11.09 -19.99 14.90
CA ASP A 656 9.70 -20.06 15.32
C ASP A 656 8.99 -21.40 15.02
N ASN A 657 9.74 -22.50 15.26
CA ASN A 657 9.29 -23.87 15.00
C ASN A 657 8.86 -24.12 13.54
N SER A 658 9.49 -23.41 12.60
CA SER A 658 9.25 -23.56 11.16
C SER A 658 9.56 -25.01 10.70
N ILE A 659 8.97 -25.41 9.58
CA ILE A 659 9.16 -26.77 9.01
C ILE A 659 10.60 -26.94 8.50
N ASP A 660 11.20 -25.88 7.99
CA ASP A 660 12.54 -25.88 7.42
C ASP A 660 13.54 -25.24 8.37
N ASP A 661 14.77 -25.70 8.35
CA ASP A 661 15.89 -25.16 9.15
C ASP A 661 16.72 -24.19 8.31
N LEU A 662 17.14 -23.09 8.94
CA LEU A 662 18.15 -22.18 8.40
C LEU A 662 19.54 -22.72 8.72
N PHE A 663 20.39 -22.90 7.72
CA PHE A 663 21.81 -23.21 7.87
C PHE A 663 22.63 -21.95 7.65
N LEU A 664 23.32 -21.49 8.70
CA LEU A 664 24.20 -20.34 8.65
C LEU A 664 25.66 -20.81 8.64
N GLU A 665 26.43 -20.22 7.75
CA GLU A 665 27.87 -20.40 7.67
C GLU A 665 28.56 -19.04 7.75
N GLU A 666 29.44 -18.88 8.73
CA GLU A 666 30.24 -17.67 8.90
C GLU A 666 31.73 -18.05 8.96
N ASN A 667 32.55 -17.38 8.18
CA ASN A 667 34.01 -17.53 8.29
C ASN A 667 34.47 -16.94 9.63
N LEU A 668 35.12 -17.75 10.44
CA LEU A 668 35.80 -17.28 11.65
C LEU A 668 37.06 -16.51 11.21
N ASN A 669 37.08 -15.23 11.54
CA ASN A 669 38.24 -14.37 11.25
C ASN A 669 38.73 -13.72 12.53
N PRO A 670 39.38 -14.49 13.42
CA PRO A 670 39.85 -14.00 14.72
C PRO A 670 40.86 -12.87 14.56
N ASN A 671 40.85 -11.97 15.54
CA ASN A 671 41.79 -10.84 15.55
C ASN A 671 43.24 -11.29 15.69
N GLN A 672 44.04 -11.23 14.62
CA GLN A 672 45.43 -11.64 14.54
C GLN A 672 46.45 -10.49 14.81
N LYS A 673 46.03 -9.40 15.45
CA LYS A 673 46.91 -8.28 15.77
C LYS A 673 47.92 -8.64 16.88
N ILE A 674 49.02 -7.92 16.90
CA ILE A 674 50.06 -8.10 17.88
C ILE A 674 49.53 -7.80 19.29
N ASN A 675 49.86 -8.68 20.25
CA ASN A 675 49.64 -8.51 21.67
C ASN A 675 50.96 -8.11 22.34
N SER A 676 50.95 -7.05 23.15
CA SER A 676 52.10 -6.59 23.93
C SER A 676 51.78 -6.63 25.42
N THR A 677 52.70 -7.14 26.23
CA THR A 677 52.56 -7.24 27.68
C THR A 677 53.75 -6.60 28.35
N ILE A 678 53.48 -5.73 29.31
CA ILE A 678 54.48 -5.19 30.21
C ILE A 678 54.23 -5.78 31.59
N TYR A 679 55.25 -6.21 32.28
CA TYR A 679 55.12 -6.75 33.62
C TYR A 679 56.25 -6.36 34.54
N GLY A 680 55.97 -6.38 35.85
CA GLY A 680 56.93 -6.26 36.91
C GLY A 680 56.67 -7.33 37.96
N SER A 681 57.71 -8.01 38.42
CA SER A 681 57.55 -8.99 39.46
C SER A 681 58.65 -8.85 40.51
N LYS A 682 58.37 -9.23 41.75
CA LYS A 682 59.30 -9.15 42.89
C LYS A 682 59.09 -10.31 43.83
N ILE A 683 60.16 -10.77 44.42
CA ILE A 683 60.16 -11.70 45.54
C ILE A 683 60.40 -10.88 46.82
N PHE A 684 59.52 -10.99 47.78
CA PHE A 684 59.58 -10.34 49.08
C PHE A 684 60.10 -11.36 50.12
N GLY A 685 61.21 -11.09 50.76
CA GLY A 685 61.88 -12.08 51.64
C GLY A 685 62.35 -13.31 50.86
N GLU A 686 62.17 -14.50 51.43
CA GLU A 686 62.63 -15.76 50.82
C GLU A 686 61.52 -16.44 49.95
N SER A 687 60.25 -16.16 50.19
CA SER A 687 59.18 -17.00 49.67
C SER A 687 57.92 -16.25 49.10
N LEU A 688 57.67 -14.97 49.41
CA LEU A 688 56.51 -14.26 48.93
C LEU A 688 56.80 -13.67 47.56
N TYR A 689 55.99 -13.99 46.59
CA TYR A 689 56.07 -13.52 45.21
C TYR A 689 54.91 -12.60 44.87
N GLY A 690 55.20 -11.51 44.19
CA GLY A 690 54.18 -10.60 43.59
C GLY A 690 54.49 -10.27 42.15
N LYS A 691 53.49 -10.24 41.30
CA LYS A 691 53.58 -9.81 39.89
C LYS A 691 52.38 -9.00 39.50
N ILE A 692 52.62 -7.93 38.76
CA ILE A 692 51.60 -7.15 38.07
C ILE A 692 51.93 -7.16 36.58
N SER A 693 50.93 -7.28 35.75
CA SER A 693 51.07 -7.20 34.29
C SER A 693 49.95 -6.43 33.64
N TYR A 694 50.28 -5.77 32.56
CA TYR A 694 49.35 -5.11 31.66
C TYR A 694 49.60 -5.62 30.25
N SER A 695 48.54 -6.11 29.60
CA SER A 695 48.57 -6.58 28.21
C SER A 695 47.66 -5.74 27.36
N SER A 696 48.07 -5.44 26.14
CA SER A 696 47.28 -4.69 25.18
C SER A 696 47.37 -5.30 23.79
N LYS A 697 46.19 -5.41 23.09
CA LYS A 697 46.07 -5.89 21.73
C LYS A 697 45.04 -4.99 21.00
N SER A 698 45.52 -3.98 20.27
CA SER A 698 44.64 -2.96 19.68
C SER A 698 43.88 -2.17 20.75
N SER A 699 42.56 -2.30 20.80
CA SER A 699 41.69 -1.67 21.82
C SER A 699 41.35 -2.57 23.00
N ASN A 700 41.97 -3.77 23.08
CA ASN A 700 41.67 -4.75 24.11
C ASN A 700 42.79 -4.73 25.17
N GLU A 701 42.41 -4.74 26.41
CA GLU A 701 43.34 -4.60 27.53
C GLU A 701 43.13 -5.69 28.58
N GLN A 702 44.20 -6.07 29.25
CA GLN A 702 44.16 -6.95 30.41
C GLN A 702 45.08 -6.40 31.49
N VAL A 703 44.57 -6.36 32.70
CA VAL A 703 45.38 -6.15 33.90
C VAL A 703 45.35 -7.43 34.74
N ALA A 704 46.50 -7.91 35.22
CA ALA A 704 46.56 -9.07 36.10
C ALA A 704 47.45 -8.79 37.27
N LEU A 705 47.02 -9.22 38.46
CA LEU A 705 47.78 -9.25 39.71
C LEU A 705 47.96 -10.70 40.15
N GLN A 706 49.16 -11.09 40.48
CA GLN A 706 49.48 -12.41 41.00
C GLN A 706 50.25 -12.27 42.33
N ILE A 707 49.85 -13.04 43.32
CA ILE A 707 50.54 -13.19 44.60
C ILE A 707 50.72 -14.67 44.83
N GLY A 708 51.83 -15.05 45.34
CA GLY A 708 52.12 -16.46 45.62
C GLY A 708 53.21 -16.71 46.65
N TYR A 709 53.21 -17.93 47.13
CA TYR A 709 54.26 -18.45 48.04
C TYR A 709 55.10 -19.45 47.28
N LEU A 710 56.38 -19.21 47.24
CA LEU A 710 57.43 -20.07 46.62
C LEU A 710 57.91 -21.09 47.61
N PHE A 711 58.13 -22.35 47.19
CA PHE A 711 58.77 -23.40 47.98
C PHE A 711 59.95 -24.06 47.27
#